data_27652316e1ea4c5c3f69f45c143263a6
#
_entry.id   27652316e1ea4c5c3f69f45c143263a6
#
_cell.length_a   1.000
_cell.length_b   1.000
_cell.length_c   1.000
_cell.angle_alpha   90.00
_cell.angle_beta   90.00
_cell.angle_gamma   90.00
#
_symmetry.space_group_name_H-M   'P 1'
#
loop_
_entity.id
_entity.type
_entity.pdbx_description
1 polymer ?
#
loop_
_entity_poly.entity_id
_entity_poly.type
_entity_poly.pdbx_seq_one_letter_code
_entity_poly.pdbx_strand_id
1 'polypeptide(L)'
;GGYSFYKDCRSERTLRWLPENWHFDRPGRYIYIKSKDEGRRTKDEKSKIWSATYQPMRVKPQFYEARHGLGYTQITTKYNGLVSQITFFVPEHDDCELWLVKLTNQSKKPKELEIFPYAEWLLGDYHLELRYRNIMNLYNRVWFDKQHKAIFAKKTASWGDLDIQPFMYQAFFSSTLRICGYATRKNAFLGRYNTEVNPAGIFADKFKNISFCSGEDGIACFKHNLKIAAGKTKEFAIILGQTETNDIQHILVKYRKLSNCKKALTETKLIWKKRILDNIQIRTPDKDFDLMMNIWVKYQLYICNFWSRSPSFYHEGSGGRGYRDSCQDSEGILSINQELTRKRILKIASLIRKDGTSAPGWSDTFGPAGHRPNKDHQVWLTNTVSAYIKETGDTSVLSEYVPYLKDKWIRGWEIDPNYKDGPTTDGEGTLFEHLERNLNFTFNNVGERGLPLIGHADWNDAIDAAGIKGKGESVWLAEALVRSLKMLAELAELIGQKQKAADLSNKAKTLAERINEICWDGAWYKRGFSDDGTVYGSKINPEGKIHMNAQSWAILSGIVDKERLKKIIKSVDKYIDGPHGLALFAPAYSKWNPKLGRISMFSEGTKENAAVFCHAAMFMIVAYCMAGEGNRAYKSMRKLMPNVQPDYDLYKTEPYVYSEYLVGPQHPYLYGEGAFTWLTGTAGWTFLAGTEWVLGARRDFEGLRVDPCIPS
;
A
#
# COMPACT_ATOMS: atom_id res chain seq x y z
N GLY A 1 15.37 -2.47 -12.72
CA GLY A 1 15.47 -3.01 -11.37
C GLY A 1 14.17 -3.62 -10.88
N GLY A 2 13.81 -3.22 -9.73
CA GLY A 2 12.65 -3.74 -9.02
C GLY A 2 13.00 -4.84 -8.03
N TYR A 3 12.05 -5.21 -7.20
CA TYR A 3 12.22 -6.23 -6.18
C TYR A 3 11.07 -7.23 -6.20
N SER A 4 11.32 -8.37 -5.58
CA SER A 4 10.32 -9.41 -5.34
C SER A 4 10.31 -9.76 -3.85
N PHE A 5 9.19 -10.27 -3.37
CA PHE A 5 9.05 -10.74 -1.99
C PHE A 5 8.17 -11.98 -1.95
N TYR A 6 8.21 -12.68 -0.83
CA TYR A 6 7.41 -13.85 -0.53
C TYR A 6 6.58 -13.59 0.74
N LYS A 7 5.28 -13.81 0.71
CA LYS A 7 4.32 -13.57 1.81
C LYS A 7 4.27 -12.12 2.31
N ASP A 8 5.36 -11.61 2.89
CA ASP A 8 5.43 -10.27 3.47
C ASP A 8 6.52 -9.42 2.79
N CYS A 9 6.14 -8.24 2.33
CA CYS A 9 7.02 -7.37 1.54
C CYS A 9 8.12 -6.68 2.35
N ARG A 10 8.01 -6.64 3.66
CA ARG A 10 9.02 -6.10 4.56
C ARG A 10 9.97 -7.19 5.04
N SER A 11 9.41 -8.23 5.63
CA SER A 11 10.17 -9.26 6.36
C SER A 11 10.69 -10.38 5.47
N GLU A 12 10.09 -10.59 4.28
CA GLU A 12 10.39 -11.70 3.38
C GLU A 12 10.76 -11.23 1.97
N ARG A 13 11.58 -10.19 1.89
CA ARG A 13 12.05 -9.67 0.60
C ARG A 13 13.05 -10.61 -0.04
N THR A 14 12.80 -11.00 -1.28
CA THR A 14 13.65 -11.93 -2.04
C THR A 14 14.84 -11.21 -2.68
N LEU A 15 14.58 -10.11 -3.38
CA LEU A 15 15.60 -9.37 -4.11
C LEU A 15 15.99 -8.08 -3.42
N ARG A 16 17.26 -7.75 -3.53
CA ARG A 16 17.82 -6.49 -3.07
C ARG A 16 17.47 -5.37 -4.03
N TRP A 17 16.70 -4.42 -3.55
CA TRP A 17 16.48 -3.12 -4.14
C TRP A 17 16.41 -2.13 -2.99
N LEU A 18 17.26 -1.13 -3.01
CA LEU A 18 17.41 -0.18 -1.91
C LEU A 18 16.90 1.20 -2.34
N PRO A 19 16.20 1.89 -1.45
CA PRO A 19 15.56 3.17 -1.74
C PRO A 19 16.51 4.27 -2.16
N GLU A 20 17.64 4.39 -1.49
CA GLU A 20 18.66 5.36 -1.83
C GLU A 20 19.22 5.17 -3.24
N ASN A 21 18.97 4.03 -3.86
CA ASN A 21 19.36 3.71 -5.22
C ASN A 21 18.28 3.97 -6.28
N TRP A 22 17.14 4.54 -5.91
CA TRP A 22 16.04 4.74 -6.85
C TRP A 22 16.42 5.60 -8.08
N HIS A 23 17.27 6.60 -7.91
CA HIS A 23 17.79 7.38 -9.03
C HIS A 23 18.53 6.53 -10.08
N PHE A 24 19.10 5.42 -9.63
CA PHE A 24 19.89 4.53 -10.46
C PHE A 24 19.15 3.24 -10.80
N ASP A 25 18.01 2.96 -10.15
CA ASP A 25 17.23 1.73 -10.27
C ASP A 25 18.10 0.47 -10.13
N ARG A 26 18.95 0.43 -9.10
CA ARG A 26 19.84 -0.69 -8.76
C ARG A 26 20.12 -0.72 -7.24
N PRO A 27 20.53 -1.89 -6.71
CA PRO A 27 20.61 -3.19 -7.37
C PRO A 27 19.22 -3.76 -7.69
N GLY A 28 19.16 -4.96 -8.25
CA GLY A 28 17.87 -5.59 -8.57
C GLY A 28 18.02 -6.75 -9.55
N ARG A 29 17.23 -6.73 -10.61
CA ARG A 29 17.21 -7.75 -11.67
C ARG A 29 17.45 -7.12 -13.03
N TYR A 30 18.33 -7.77 -13.83
CA TYR A 30 18.74 -7.26 -15.14
C TYR A 30 18.88 -8.38 -16.14
N ILE A 31 18.90 -8.05 -17.43
CA ILE A 31 19.35 -8.95 -18.51
C ILE A 31 20.37 -8.16 -19.34
N TYR A 32 21.64 -8.53 -19.20
CA TYR A 32 22.68 -8.03 -20.07
C TYR A 32 22.75 -8.83 -21.35
N ILE A 33 23.01 -8.15 -22.45
CA ILE A 33 23.18 -8.72 -23.79
C ILE A 33 24.52 -8.27 -24.34
N LYS A 34 25.38 -9.24 -24.71
CA LYS A 34 26.69 -9.01 -25.34
C LYS A 34 26.64 -9.58 -26.76
N SER A 35 26.92 -8.74 -27.76
CA SER A 35 27.04 -9.19 -29.16
C SER A 35 28.46 -9.67 -29.44
N LYS A 36 28.60 -10.81 -30.17
CA LYS A 36 29.87 -11.36 -30.63
C LYS A 36 30.21 -10.98 -32.06
N ASP A 37 29.23 -10.53 -32.84
CA ASP A 37 29.29 -10.48 -34.32
C ASP A 37 30.06 -9.30 -34.91
N GLU A 38 30.59 -8.40 -34.11
CA GLU A 38 31.39 -7.29 -34.63
C GLU A 38 32.87 -7.64 -34.60
N GLY A 39 33.35 -8.13 -35.76
CA GLY A 39 34.74 -8.41 -36.01
C GLY A 39 35.65 -7.19 -35.80
N ARG A 40 36.84 -7.47 -35.18
CA ARG A 40 38.01 -6.61 -34.91
C ARG A 40 37.76 -5.35 -34.11
N ARG A 41 38.46 -5.27 -33.01
CA ARG A 41 38.73 -4.16 -32.09
C ARG A 41 38.31 -2.77 -32.63
N THR A 42 37.11 -2.39 -32.47
CA THR A 42 36.74 -0.96 -32.41
C THR A 42 37.10 -0.45 -31.04
N LYS A 43 37.63 0.78 -30.95
CA LYS A 43 38.04 1.42 -29.71
C LYS A 43 36.95 1.50 -28.61
N ASP A 44 35.77 1.03 -28.89
CA ASP A 44 34.57 1.13 -28.03
C ASP A 44 33.94 -0.26 -27.77
N GLU A 45 34.58 -1.09 -26.93
CA GLU A 45 33.99 -2.35 -26.44
C GLU A 45 32.66 -2.14 -25.69
N LYS A 46 32.45 -0.91 -25.18
CA LYS A 46 31.21 -0.53 -24.49
C LYS A 46 29.98 -0.57 -25.40
N SER A 47 30.11 -0.37 -26.70
CA SER A 47 28.99 -0.41 -27.64
C SER A 47 28.43 -1.82 -27.92
N LYS A 48 29.14 -2.88 -27.53
CA LYS A 48 28.76 -4.27 -27.73
C LYS A 48 27.91 -4.87 -26.61
N ILE A 49 27.84 -4.20 -25.46
CA ILE A 49 27.15 -4.69 -24.27
C ILE A 49 26.09 -3.66 -23.83
N TRP A 50 24.89 -4.13 -23.62
CA TRP A 50 23.76 -3.31 -23.19
C TRP A 50 22.81 -4.11 -22.30
N SER A 51 21.88 -3.42 -21.63
CA SER A 51 20.87 -4.04 -20.81
C SER A 51 19.51 -3.98 -21.49
N ALA A 52 18.85 -5.13 -21.64
CA ALA A 52 17.51 -5.21 -22.20
C ALA A 52 16.45 -4.47 -21.34
N THR A 53 16.79 -4.22 -20.09
CA THR A 53 15.98 -3.46 -19.11
C THR A 53 16.38 -1.99 -19.00
N TYR A 54 17.20 -1.45 -19.91
CA TYR A 54 17.85 -0.14 -19.87
C TYR A 54 18.88 -0.03 -18.73
N GLN A 55 18.45 -0.17 -17.50
CA GLN A 55 19.36 -0.31 -16.34
C GLN A 55 20.04 -1.68 -16.34
N PRO A 56 21.27 -1.81 -15.82
CA PRO A 56 22.07 -0.76 -15.18
C PRO A 56 22.98 0.02 -16.14
N MET A 57 23.13 -0.43 -17.37
CA MET A 57 24.14 0.12 -18.30
C MET A 57 23.75 1.46 -18.94
N ARG A 58 22.48 1.78 -19.00
CA ARG A 58 21.94 3.05 -19.55
C ARG A 58 22.38 3.36 -20.98
N VAL A 59 22.64 2.33 -21.79
CA VAL A 59 22.95 2.53 -23.19
C VAL A 59 21.70 3.06 -23.88
N LYS A 60 21.80 4.26 -24.52
CA LYS A 60 20.66 4.90 -25.18
C LYS A 60 20.09 4.01 -26.29
N PRO A 61 18.88 3.49 -26.17
CA PRO A 61 18.29 2.62 -27.18
C PRO A 61 17.68 3.45 -28.31
N GLN A 62 17.41 2.82 -29.45
CA GLN A 62 16.65 3.38 -30.55
C GLN A 62 15.16 3.47 -30.22
N PHE A 63 14.67 2.57 -29.36
CA PHE A 63 13.31 2.55 -28.85
C PHE A 63 13.29 1.91 -27.47
N TYR A 64 12.52 2.50 -26.56
CA TYR A 64 12.26 1.95 -25.23
C TYR A 64 10.80 2.21 -24.85
N GLU A 65 10.12 1.19 -24.39
CA GLU A 65 8.76 1.28 -23.89
C GLU A 65 8.58 0.35 -22.68
N ALA A 66 7.99 0.85 -21.62
CA ALA A 66 7.47 0.05 -20.51
C ALA A 66 5.95 0.09 -20.52
N ARG A 67 5.31 -1.08 -20.61
CA ARG A 67 3.86 -1.25 -20.53
C ARG A 67 3.49 -1.98 -19.27
N HIS A 68 2.67 -1.36 -18.43
CA HIS A 68 2.08 -2.00 -17.28
C HIS A 68 0.68 -2.48 -17.64
N GLY A 69 0.48 -3.79 -17.62
CA GLY A 69 -0.83 -4.41 -17.78
C GLY A 69 -1.34 -4.97 -16.46
N LEU A 70 -2.56 -5.45 -16.46
CA LEU A 70 -3.14 -6.10 -15.30
C LEU A 70 -2.41 -7.42 -15.03
N GLY A 71 -1.63 -7.46 -13.93
CA GLY A 71 -0.85 -8.61 -13.50
C GLY A 71 0.46 -8.86 -14.24
N TYR A 72 0.92 -7.95 -15.12
CA TYR A 72 2.21 -8.07 -15.77
C TYR A 72 2.83 -6.72 -16.12
N THR A 73 4.15 -6.71 -16.29
CA THR A 73 4.89 -5.57 -16.86
C THR A 73 5.71 -6.06 -18.04
N GLN A 74 5.66 -5.31 -19.15
CA GLN A 74 6.42 -5.62 -20.35
C GLN A 74 7.38 -4.47 -20.69
N ILE A 75 8.65 -4.79 -20.87
CA ILE A 75 9.69 -3.84 -21.32
C ILE A 75 10.10 -4.22 -22.73
N THR A 76 9.99 -3.29 -23.67
CA THR A 76 10.46 -3.44 -25.05
C THR A 76 11.60 -2.49 -25.31
N THR A 77 12.75 -3.03 -25.74
CA THR A 77 13.96 -2.26 -26.04
C THR A 77 14.46 -2.61 -27.43
N LYS A 78 14.74 -1.61 -28.27
CA LYS A 78 15.37 -1.82 -29.58
C LYS A 78 16.77 -1.21 -29.58
N TYR A 79 17.77 -2.05 -29.83
CA TYR A 79 19.17 -1.62 -29.89
C TYR A 79 19.96 -2.49 -30.90
N ASN A 80 20.76 -1.84 -31.72
CA ASN A 80 21.66 -2.50 -32.69
C ASN A 80 20.98 -3.60 -33.52
N GLY A 81 19.81 -3.32 -34.08
CA GLY A 81 19.04 -4.28 -34.89
C GLY A 81 18.44 -5.47 -34.13
N LEU A 82 18.51 -5.48 -32.80
CA LEU A 82 17.85 -6.45 -31.95
C LEU A 82 16.68 -5.81 -31.22
N VAL A 83 15.53 -6.46 -31.21
CA VAL A 83 14.38 -6.10 -30.38
C VAL A 83 14.29 -7.10 -29.25
N SER A 84 14.40 -6.61 -28.01
CA SER A 84 14.15 -7.35 -26.80
C SER A 84 12.80 -6.98 -26.22
N GLN A 85 11.97 -7.97 -25.92
CA GLN A 85 10.72 -7.82 -25.21
C GLN A 85 10.73 -8.76 -24.01
N ILE A 86 10.62 -8.19 -22.80
CA ILE A 86 10.62 -8.95 -21.55
C ILE A 86 9.28 -8.73 -20.86
N THR A 87 8.57 -9.80 -20.55
CA THR A 87 7.33 -9.75 -19.77
C THR A 87 7.58 -10.37 -18.41
N PHE A 88 7.43 -9.57 -17.37
CA PHE A 88 7.52 -9.98 -15.96
C PHE A 88 6.12 -10.21 -15.41
N PHE A 89 5.90 -11.31 -14.74
CA PHE A 89 4.63 -11.62 -14.06
C PHE A 89 4.80 -12.70 -13.01
N VAL A 90 3.84 -12.79 -12.11
CA VAL A 90 3.75 -13.84 -11.08
C VAL A 90 2.52 -14.70 -11.39
N PRO A 91 2.69 -16.04 -11.57
CA PRO A 91 1.58 -16.97 -11.67
C PRO A 91 0.73 -16.98 -10.40
N GLU A 92 -0.59 -17.23 -10.52
CA GLU A 92 -1.52 -17.17 -9.39
C GLU A 92 -1.25 -18.19 -8.27
N HIS A 93 -0.76 -19.37 -8.61
CA HIS A 93 -0.70 -20.51 -7.69
C HIS A 93 0.71 -21.02 -7.44
N ASP A 94 1.73 -20.32 -7.91
CA ASP A 94 3.11 -20.77 -7.75
C ASP A 94 3.98 -19.63 -7.21
N ASP A 95 4.80 -19.93 -6.23
CA ASP A 95 5.69 -19.01 -5.54
C ASP A 95 6.92 -18.66 -6.38
N CYS A 96 6.69 -18.12 -7.57
CA CYS A 96 7.74 -17.70 -8.48
C CYS A 96 7.33 -16.51 -9.34
N GLU A 97 8.32 -15.79 -9.79
CA GLU A 97 8.22 -14.77 -10.83
C GLU A 97 8.80 -15.32 -12.13
N LEU A 98 8.12 -15.08 -13.24
CA LEU A 98 8.54 -15.50 -14.56
C LEU A 98 8.90 -14.28 -15.41
N TRP A 99 10.07 -14.35 -16.08
CA TRP A 99 10.50 -13.37 -17.07
C TRP A 99 10.46 -14.03 -18.44
N LEU A 100 9.40 -13.79 -19.19
CA LEU A 100 9.32 -14.26 -20.58
C LEU A 100 10.09 -13.30 -21.48
N VAL A 101 11.14 -13.81 -22.09
CA VAL A 101 12.06 -13.03 -22.94
C VAL A 101 11.88 -13.45 -24.40
N LYS A 102 11.65 -12.45 -25.25
CA LYS A 102 11.55 -12.58 -26.70
C LYS A 102 12.61 -11.70 -27.34
N LEU A 103 13.54 -12.31 -28.07
CA LEU A 103 14.60 -11.60 -28.80
C LEU A 103 14.39 -11.78 -30.30
N THR A 104 14.18 -10.67 -31.03
CA THR A 104 13.97 -10.65 -32.49
C THR A 104 15.13 -9.95 -33.17
N ASN A 105 15.83 -10.66 -34.06
CA ASN A 105 16.88 -10.09 -34.89
C ASN A 105 16.24 -9.41 -36.12
N GLN A 106 16.18 -8.09 -36.13
CA GLN A 106 15.69 -7.29 -37.26
C GLN A 106 16.79 -6.90 -38.27
N SER A 107 18.03 -7.31 -38.02
CA SER A 107 19.14 -7.06 -38.94
C SER A 107 19.17 -8.06 -40.09
N LYS A 108 19.92 -7.72 -41.14
CA LYS A 108 20.08 -8.55 -42.36
C LYS A 108 21.11 -9.72 -42.14
N LYS A 109 21.80 -9.77 -41.00
CA LYS A 109 22.82 -10.77 -40.68
C LYS A 109 22.44 -11.58 -39.45
N PRO A 110 22.85 -12.83 -39.32
CA PRO A 110 22.71 -13.60 -38.07
C PRO A 110 23.42 -12.85 -36.93
N LYS A 111 22.89 -12.95 -35.71
CA LYS A 111 23.53 -12.45 -34.50
C LYS A 111 23.90 -13.55 -33.55
N GLU A 112 25.15 -13.51 -33.07
CA GLU A 112 25.63 -14.38 -31.99
C GLU A 112 25.71 -13.56 -30.70
N LEU A 113 24.97 -14.01 -29.68
CA LEU A 113 24.74 -13.26 -28.44
C LEU A 113 25.16 -14.09 -27.23
N GLU A 114 25.69 -13.39 -26.25
CA GLU A 114 25.77 -13.90 -24.88
C GLU A 114 24.73 -13.14 -24.04
N ILE A 115 23.88 -13.88 -23.33
CA ILE A 115 22.80 -13.35 -22.52
C ILE A 115 23.11 -13.65 -21.06
N PHE A 116 23.02 -12.60 -20.21
CA PHE A 116 23.31 -12.73 -18.78
C PHE A 116 22.13 -12.20 -17.96
N PRO A 117 21.14 -13.07 -17.64
CA PRO A 117 20.16 -12.72 -16.63
C PRO A 117 20.84 -12.68 -15.25
N TYR A 118 20.51 -11.64 -14.50
CA TYR A 118 21.14 -11.31 -13.21
C TYR A 118 20.09 -10.94 -12.18
N ALA A 119 20.25 -11.42 -10.96
CA ALA A 119 19.48 -11.02 -9.78
C ALA A 119 20.38 -10.93 -8.55
N GLU A 120 20.08 -10.01 -7.64
CA GLU A 120 20.81 -9.82 -6.39
C GLU A 120 19.92 -10.15 -5.21
N TRP A 121 20.38 -11.04 -4.33
CA TRP A 121 19.60 -11.57 -3.22
C TRP A 121 19.61 -10.64 -2.00
N LEU A 122 18.46 -10.49 -1.35
CA LEU A 122 18.32 -9.95 0.00
C LEU A 122 17.99 -11.06 0.98
N LEU A 123 16.90 -11.77 0.76
CA LEU A 123 16.38 -12.89 1.57
C LEU A 123 16.12 -12.50 3.02
N GLY A 124 15.04 -11.78 3.26
CA GLY A 124 14.60 -11.44 4.60
C GLY A 124 14.18 -10.00 4.81
N ASP A 125 14.38 -9.52 6.03
CA ASP A 125 13.88 -8.21 6.46
C ASP A 125 14.67 -7.05 5.83
N TYR A 126 13.93 -6.12 5.25
CA TYR A 126 14.45 -4.95 4.56
C TYR A 126 15.13 -3.95 5.51
N HIS A 127 14.57 -3.72 6.70
CA HIS A 127 15.16 -2.78 7.66
C HIS A 127 16.45 -3.32 8.27
N LEU A 128 16.53 -4.64 8.49
CA LEU A 128 17.77 -5.28 8.92
C LEU A 128 18.84 -5.20 7.84
N GLU A 129 18.44 -5.35 6.57
CA GLU A 129 19.36 -5.16 5.43
C GLU A 129 19.91 -3.74 5.38
N LEU A 130 19.07 -2.71 5.52
CA LEU A 130 19.51 -1.32 5.53
C LEU A 130 20.47 -1.03 6.68
N ARG A 131 20.15 -1.51 7.88
CA ARG A 131 20.89 -1.16 9.10
C ARG A 131 22.13 -2.02 9.32
N TYR A 132 22.09 -3.31 8.97
CA TYR A 132 23.07 -4.31 9.36
C TYR A 132 23.54 -5.19 8.21
N ARG A 133 23.57 -4.68 6.99
CA ARG A 133 23.88 -5.45 5.77
C ARG A 133 25.11 -6.35 5.90
N ASN A 134 26.20 -5.85 6.45
CA ASN A 134 27.44 -6.63 6.58
C ASN A 134 27.25 -7.84 7.49
N ILE A 135 26.45 -7.71 8.56
CA ILE A 135 26.12 -8.81 9.45
C ILE A 135 25.16 -9.77 8.76
N MET A 136 24.13 -9.25 8.10
CA MET A 136 23.15 -10.08 7.39
C MET A 136 23.80 -10.93 6.28
N ASN A 137 24.84 -10.43 5.65
CA ASN A 137 25.60 -11.16 4.64
C ASN A 137 26.33 -12.39 5.19
N LEU A 138 26.71 -12.41 6.47
CA LEU A 138 27.37 -13.57 7.10
C LEU A 138 26.49 -14.85 7.07
N TYR A 139 25.19 -14.66 7.02
CA TYR A 139 24.23 -15.76 6.95
C TYR A 139 23.95 -16.26 5.53
N ASN A 140 24.43 -15.55 4.49
CA ASN A 140 24.18 -15.90 3.10
C ASN A 140 24.84 -17.21 2.70
N ARG A 141 24.09 -18.05 1.97
CA ARG A 141 24.56 -19.24 1.28
C ARG A 141 23.92 -19.26 -0.11
N VAL A 142 24.72 -19.21 -1.16
CA VAL A 142 24.25 -19.26 -2.55
C VAL A 142 25.10 -20.28 -3.30
N TRP A 143 24.45 -21.19 -4.02
CA TRP A 143 25.16 -22.25 -4.75
C TRP A 143 24.46 -22.59 -6.06
N PHE A 144 25.27 -23.06 -7.03
CA PHE A 144 24.76 -23.62 -8.25
C PHE A 144 24.59 -25.14 -8.10
N ASP A 145 23.37 -25.61 -8.34
CA ASP A 145 23.04 -27.03 -8.33
C ASP A 145 22.94 -27.57 -9.77
N LYS A 146 23.81 -28.56 -10.08
CA LYS A 146 23.89 -29.16 -11.42
C LYS A 146 22.67 -30.03 -11.74
N GLN A 147 22.13 -30.73 -10.74
CA GLN A 147 20.98 -31.63 -10.91
C GLN A 147 19.73 -30.81 -11.25
N HIS A 148 19.46 -29.76 -10.50
CA HIS A 148 18.33 -28.90 -10.71
C HIS A 148 18.58 -27.80 -11.74
N LYS A 149 19.81 -27.66 -12.28
CA LYS A 149 20.19 -26.57 -13.20
C LYS A 149 19.69 -25.21 -12.71
N ALA A 150 19.93 -24.90 -11.44
CA ALA A 150 19.44 -23.71 -10.75
C ALA A 150 20.50 -23.16 -9.81
N ILE A 151 20.46 -21.85 -9.57
CA ILE A 151 21.14 -21.23 -8.45
C ILE A 151 20.15 -21.18 -7.31
N PHE A 152 20.52 -21.74 -6.17
CA PHE A 152 19.77 -21.65 -4.92
C PHE A 152 20.39 -20.63 -3.99
N ALA A 153 19.56 -19.99 -3.18
CA ALA A 153 20.00 -19.04 -2.19
C ALA A 153 19.18 -19.16 -0.91
N LYS A 154 19.84 -19.06 0.25
CA LYS A 154 19.17 -18.99 1.55
C LYS A 154 20.01 -18.22 2.54
N LYS A 155 19.40 -17.74 3.63
CA LYS A 155 20.10 -17.37 4.86
C LYS A 155 20.06 -18.55 5.84
N THR A 156 21.11 -18.72 6.64
CA THR A 156 21.12 -19.74 7.70
C THR A 156 20.32 -19.33 8.90
N ALA A 157 20.21 -18.01 9.13
CA ALA A 157 19.41 -17.42 10.18
C ALA A 157 18.88 -16.04 9.76
N SER A 158 17.87 -15.56 10.47
CA SER A 158 17.39 -14.18 10.45
C SER A 158 17.60 -13.58 11.83
N TRP A 159 18.05 -12.34 11.89
CA TRP A 159 18.21 -11.63 13.15
C TRP A 159 16.90 -10.90 13.46
N GLY A 160 16.21 -11.29 14.53
CA GLY A 160 15.08 -10.55 15.10
C GLY A 160 15.54 -9.49 16.10
N ASP A 161 14.62 -8.67 16.58
CA ASP A 161 14.92 -7.63 17.57
C ASP A 161 15.42 -8.20 18.91
N LEU A 162 15.01 -9.40 19.24
CA LEU A 162 15.33 -10.06 20.53
C LEU A 162 16.04 -11.41 20.34
N ASP A 163 15.81 -12.13 19.25
CA ASP A 163 16.31 -13.48 19.04
C ASP A 163 16.74 -13.74 17.59
N ILE A 164 17.74 -14.62 17.43
CA ILE A 164 18.10 -15.17 16.12
C ILE A 164 17.14 -16.30 15.78
N GLN A 165 16.44 -16.18 14.65
CA GLN A 165 15.49 -17.18 14.19
C GLN A 165 16.05 -17.93 12.97
N PRO A 166 15.73 -19.24 12.80
CA PRO A 166 16.01 -19.94 11.55
C PRO A 166 15.30 -19.29 10.38
N PHE A 167 16.01 -19.08 9.27
CA PHE A 167 15.37 -18.64 8.03
C PHE A 167 14.79 -19.85 7.30
N MET A 168 13.47 -19.92 7.20
CA MET A 168 12.75 -21.13 6.77
C MET A 168 12.67 -21.30 5.26
N TYR A 169 12.97 -20.27 4.46
CA TYR A 169 12.73 -20.24 3.04
C TYR A 169 14.01 -20.40 2.24
N GLN A 170 13.84 -20.89 1.01
CA GLN A 170 14.91 -20.99 0.03
C GLN A 170 14.48 -20.32 -1.27
N ALA A 171 15.35 -19.48 -1.80
CA ALA A 171 15.16 -18.87 -3.11
C ALA A 171 15.86 -19.68 -4.20
N PHE A 172 15.38 -19.51 -5.43
CA PHE A 172 15.91 -20.20 -6.60
C PHE A 172 15.87 -19.31 -7.84
N PHE A 173 16.81 -19.57 -8.74
CA PHE A 173 16.93 -18.91 -10.03
C PHE A 173 17.26 -19.95 -11.10
N SER A 174 16.46 -20.05 -12.16
CA SER A 174 16.63 -21.03 -13.22
C SER A 174 16.28 -20.44 -14.58
N SER A 175 16.54 -21.19 -15.64
CA SER A 175 16.30 -20.78 -17.02
C SER A 175 15.85 -21.95 -17.88
N THR A 176 15.02 -21.65 -18.89
CA THR A 176 14.66 -22.63 -19.93
C THR A 176 15.74 -22.80 -21.00
N LEU A 177 16.76 -21.91 -21.02
CA LEU A 177 17.92 -22.04 -21.90
C LEU A 177 18.99 -22.93 -21.30
N ARG A 178 19.85 -23.51 -22.19
CA ARG A 178 21.08 -24.16 -21.77
C ARG A 178 21.99 -23.18 -21.03
N ILE A 179 22.38 -23.53 -19.80
CA ILE A 179 23.32 -22.76 -18.99
C ILE A 179 24.73 -23.07 -19.46
N CYS A 180 25.46 -22.04 -19.88
CA CYS A 180 26.85 -22.15 -20.36
C CYS A 180 27.84 -21.61 -19.31
N GLY A 181 27.36 -20.90 -18.31
CA GLY A 181 28.13 -20.37 -17.19
C GLY A 181 27.23 -19.84 -16.09
N TYR A 182 27.77 -19.70 -14.89
CA TYR A 182 27.03 -19.25 -13.70
C TYR A 182 27.93 -18.53 -12.71
N ALA A 183 27.38 -17.56 -11.99
CA ALA A 183 28.06 -16.85 -10.91
C ALA A 183 27.10 -16.61 -9.72
N THR A 184 27.61 -16.86 -8.51
CA THR A 184 26.88 -16.77 -7.25
C THR A 184 27.42 -15.69 -6.30
N ARG A 185 28.63 -15.14 -6.54
CA ARG A 185 29.30 -14.16 -5.69
C ARG A 185 29.35 -12.80 -6.38
N LYS A 186 28.81 -11.78 -5.73
CA LYS A 186 28.75 -10.42 -6.28
C LYS A 186 30.14 -9.84 -6.54
N ASN A 187 31.00 -9.81 -5.53
CA ASN A 187 32.32 -9.19 -5.65
C ASN A 187 33.22 -9.83 -6.70
N ALA A 188 33.14 -11.16 -6.82
CA ALA A 188 33.89 -11.90 -7.85
C ALA A 188 33.33 -11.68 -9.26
N PHE A 189 32.04 -11.46 -9.40
CA PHE A 189 31.38 -11.17 -10.69
C PHE A 189 31.61 -9.72 -11.13
N LEU A 190 31.41 -8.76 -10.21
CA LEU A 190 31.63 -7.35 -10.53
C LEU A 190 33.10 -7.02 -10.73
N GLY A 191 34.00 -7.61 -9.93
CA GLY A 191 35.40 -7.24 -9.89
C GLY A 191 35.69 -6.02 -9.02
N ARG A 192 36.96 -5.82 -8.68
CA ARG A 192 37.37 -4.77 -7.79
C ARG A 192 37.16 -3.37 -8.42
N TYR A 193 36.50 -2.48 -7.69
CA TYR A 193 36.15 -1.11 -8.09
C TYR A 193 35.12 -1.00 -9.26
N ASN A 194 34.55 -2.10 -9.69
CA ASN A 194 33.47 -2.12 -10.68
C ASN A 194 32.09 -2.16 -10.02
N THR A 195 31.07 -1.86 -10.80
CA THR A 195 29.67 -1.87 -10.40
C THR A 195 28.84 -2.70 -11.40
N GLU A 196 27.55 -2.76 -11.19
CA GLU A 196 26.60 -3.40 -12.12
C GLU A 196 26.62 -2.76 -13.53
N VAL A 197 27.14 -1.54 -13.67
CA VAL A 197 27.29 -0.85 -14.98
C VAL A 197 28.42 -1.44 -15.82
N ASN A 198 29.47 -1.96 -15.16
CA ASN A 198 30.67 -2.48 -15.83
C ASN A 198 31.22 -3.75 -15.16
N PRO A 199 30.41 -4.79 -14.98
CA PRO A 199 30.83 -5.99 -14.26
C PRO A 199 31.92 -6.75 -15.02
N ALA A 200 33.05 -6.98 -14.37
CA ALA A 200 34.22 -7.67 -14.96
C ALA A 200 33.85 -9.03 -15.57
N GLY A 201 32.94 -9.78 -14.96
CA GLY A 201 32.50 -11.08 -15.44
C GLY A 201 31.85 -11.06 -16.83
N ILE A 202 31.22 -9.95 -17.24
CA ILE A 202 30.63 -9.82 -18.58
C ILE A 202 31.65 -9.29 -19.60
N PHE A 203 32.55 -8.42 -19.16
CA PHE A 203 33.55 -7.83 -20.04
C PHE A 203 34.75 -8.75 -20.29
N ALA A 204 34.97 -9.76 -19.44
CA ALA A 204 36.04 -10.72 -19.60
C ALA A 204 35.89 -11.57 -20.89
N ASP A 205 37.03 -11.96 -21.47
CA ASP A 205 37.07 -12.87 -22.62
C ASP A 205 36.51 -14.25 -22.28
N LYS A 206 36.79 -14.73 -21.08
CA LYS A 206 36.29 -16.00 -20.56
C LYS A 206 35.45 -15.76 -19.30
N PHE A 207 34.20 -16.19 -19.34
CA PHE A 207 33.35 -16.17 -18.16
C PHE A 207 33.80 -17.21 -17.14
N LYS A 208 34.13 -16.78 -15.94
CA LYS A 208 34.56 -17.65 -14.84
C LYS A 208 33.32 -18.18 -14.09
N ASN A 209 33.18 -19.50 -14.03
CA ASN A 209 32.16 -20.12 -13.21
C ASN A 209 32.47 -19.95 -11.72
N ILE A 210 31.48 -19.45 -10.97
CA ILE A 210 31.54 -19.24 -9.53
C ILE A 210 30.35 -19.98 -8.93
N SER A 211 30.60 -21.15 -8.32
CA SER A 211 29.56 -22.09 -7.92
C SER A 211 29.05 -21.91 -6.50
N PHE A 212 29.75 -21.17 -5.65
CA PHE A 212 29.39 -21.06 -4.24
C PHE A 212 29.71 -19.67 -3.68
N CYS A 213 28.82 -19.17 -2.82
CA CYS A 213 28.95 -17.96 -2.04
C CYS A 213 28.59 -18.25 -0.59
N SER A 214 29.39 -17.75 0.34
CA SER A 214 29.17 -17.92 1.77
C SER A 214 29.70 -16.69 2.52
N GLY A 215 28.87 -16.09 3.35
CA GLY A 215 29.28 -14.98 4.23
C GLY A 215 29.55 -13.66 3.51
N GLU A 216 29.09 -13.49 2.27
CA GLU A 216 29.21 -12.26 1.49
C GLU A 216 27.97 -12.01 0.62
N ASP A 217 27.95 -10.92 -0.15
CA ASP A 217 26.87 -10.58 -1.07
C ASP A 217 26.67 -11.68 -2.14
N GLY A 218 25.48 -12.27 -2.16
CA GLY A 218 25.09 -13.30 -3.10
C GLY A 218 24.32 -12.76 -4.29
N ILE A 219 24.57 -13.37 -5.46
CA ILE A 219 23.86 -13.07 -6.71
C ILE A 219 23.41 -14.36 -7.39
N ALA A 220 22.50 -14.22 -8.35
CA ALA A 220 22.30 -15.22 -9.38
C ALA A 220 22.60 -14.61 -10.74
N CYS A 221 23.54 -15.19 -11.44
CA CYS A 221 23.83 -14.83 -12.82
C CYS A 221 24.08 -16.08 -13.64
N PHE A 222 23.41 -16.20 -14.80
CA PHE A 222 23.73 -17.20 -15.80
C PHE A 222 24.38 -16.56 -17.02
N LYS A 223 25.14 -17.38 -17.76
CA LYS A 223 25.57 -17.11 -19.13
C LYS A 223 24.88 -18.10 -20.07
N HIS A 224 24.23 -17.58 -21.08
CA HIS A 224 23.66 -18.34 -22.20
C HIS A 224 24.27 -17.89 -23.52
N ASN A 225 24.51 -18.82 -24.42
CA ASN A 225 24.92 -18.52 -25.80
C ASN A 225 23.69 -18.69 -26.71
N LEU A 226 23.44 -17.72 -27.55
CA LEU A 226 22.27 -17.69 -28.42
C LEU A 226 22.66 -17.23 -29.83
N LYS A 227 22.23 -17.99 -30.86
CA LYS A 227 22.36 -17.60 -32.26
C LYS A 227 20.96 -17.32 -32.83
N ILE A 228 20.75 -16.14 -33.43
CA ILE A 228 19.47 -15.73 -34.01
C ILE A 228 19.71 -15.35 -35.48
N ALA A 229 19.17 -16.13 -36.41
CA ALA A 229 19.25 -15.85 -37.83
C ALA A 229 18.55 -14.50 -38.16
N ALA A 230 18.91 -13.91 -39.30
CA ALA A 230 18.28 -12.68 -39.78
C ALA A 230 16.75 -12.82 -39.87
N GLY A 231 16.01 -11.83 -39.34
CA GLY A 231 14.55 -11.83 -39.31
C GLY A 231 13.90 -12.84 -38.36
N LYS A 232 14.67 -13.64 -37.61
CA LYS A 232 14.13 -14.68 -36.72
C LYS A 232 14.05 -14.24 -35.26
N THR A 233 13.21 -14.97 -34.51
CA THR A 233 12.96 -14.74 -33.10
C THR A 233 13.37 -15.95 -32.29
N LYS A 234 13.92 -15.73 -31.11
CA LYS A 234 14.13 -16.73 -30.05
C LYS A 234 13.41 -16.30 -28.78
N GLU A 235 12.82 -17.27 -28.11
CA GLU A 235 12.09 -17.06 -26.86
C GLU A 235 12.60 -18.01 -25.77
N PHE A 236 12.62 -17.52 -24.55
CA PHE A 236 12.98 -18.30 -23.36
C PHE A 236 12.37 -17.67 -22.11
N ALA A 237 12.48 -18.34 -20.99
CA ALA A 237 12.04 -17.82 -19.70
C ALA A 237 13.13 -17.92 -18.63
N ILE A 238 13.14 -16.97 -17.72
CA ILE A 238 13.84 -17.03 -16.44
C ILE A 238 12.79 -17.27 -15.36
N ILE A 239 13.12 -18.12 -14.41
CA ILE A 239 12.28 -18.50 -13.28
C ILE A 239 13.01 -18.06 -12.02
N LEU A 240 12.40 -17.18 -11.22
CA LEU A 240 12.91 -16.70 -9.95
C LEU A 240 11.83 -16.90 -8.90
N GLY A 241 12.17 -17.41 -7.72
CA GLY A 241 11.19 -17.59 -6.65
C GLY A 241 11.85 -17.75 -5.29
N GLN A 242 10.99 -17.74 -4.28
CA GLN A 242 11.32 -18.04 -2.89
C GLN A 242 10.12 -18.76 -2.28
N THR A 243 10.36 -19.92 -1.69
CA THR A 243 9.30 -20.73 -1.07
C THR A 243 9.89 -21.73 -0.07
N GLU A 244 9.08 -22.55 0.52
CA GLU A 244 9.52 -23.69 1.33
C GLU A 244 10.27 -24.73 0.47
N THR A 245 11.26 -25.38 1.04
CA THR A 245 12.20 -26.20 0.27
C THR A 245 11.53 -27.33 -0.54
N ASN A 246 10.44 -27.88 -0.02
CA ASN A 246 9.74 -29.02 -0.66
C ASN A 246 9.02 -28.65 -1.96
N ASP A 247 8.62 -27.39 -2.14
CA ASP A 247 7.81 -26.94 -3.28
C ASP A 247 8.66 -26.53 -4.49
N ILE A 248 9.95 -26.27 -4.29
CA ILE A 248 10.85 -25.75 -5.33
C ILE A 248 10.96 -26.70 -6.53
N GLN A 249 11.08 -28.00 -6.28
CA GLN A 249 11.26 -28.98 -7.35
C GLN A 249 10.07 -29.00 -8.29
N HIS A 250 8.85 -28.94 -7.75
CA HIS A 250 7.64 -28.91 -8.56
C HIS A 250 7.60 -27.67 -9.48
N ILE A 251 7.91 -26.49 -8.93
CA ILE A 251 7.94 -25.22 -9.68
C ILE A 251 8.99 -25.30 -10.81
N LEU A 252 10.21 -25.76 -10.52
CA LEU A 252 11.27 -25.88 -11.51
C LEU A 252 10.93 -26.86 -12.62
N VAL A 253 10.37 -28.03 -12.32
CA VAL A 253 9.94 -29.01 -13.32
C VAL A 253 8.84 -28.44 -14.22
N LYS A 254 7.85 -27.78 -13.63
CA LYS A 254 6.73 -27.15 -14.35
C LYS A 254 7.21 -26.10 -15.35
N TYR A 255 8.03 -25.14 -14.90
CA TYR A 255 8.39 -23.95 -15.69
C TYR A 255 9.65 -24.07 -16.52
N ARG A 256 10.36 -25.18 -16.48
CA ARG A 256 11.40 -25.48 -17.49
C ARG A 256 10.85 -25.64 -18.90
N LYS A 257 9.59 -25.96 -19.04
CA LYS A 257 8.88 -25.96 -20.31
C LYS A 257 8.37 -24.58 -20.64
N LEU A 258 8.93 -23.92 -21.67
CA LEU A 258 8.54 -22.58 -22.08
C LEU A 258 7.04 -22.48 -22.37
N SER A 259 6.41 -23.57 -22.89
CA SER A 259 4.96 -23.62 -23.11
C SER A 259 4.17 -23.39 -21.83
N ASN A 260 4.63 -23.93 -20.69
CA ASN A 260 3.96 -23.76 -19.41
C ASN A 260 4.10 -22.31 -18.89
N CYS A 261 5.26 -21.67 -19.14
CA CYS A 261 5.42 -20.25 -18.81
C CYS A 261 4.46 -19.35 -19.61
N LYS A 262 4.30 -19.65 -20.92
CA LYS A 262 3.35 -18.94 -21.77
C LYS A 262 1.89 -19.16 -21.35
N LYS A 263 1.54 -20.40 -21.00
CA LYS A 263 0.22 -20.76 -20.47
C LYS A 263 -0.06 -19.98 -19.19
N ALA A 264 0.88 -19.95 -18.25
CA ALA A 264 0.76 -19.21 -17.00
C ALA A 264 0.53 -17.70 -17.23
N LEU A 265 1.19 -17.07 -18.21
CA LEU A 265 0.91 -15.67 -18.56
C LEU A 265 -0.52 -15.48 -19.05
N THR A 266 -1.02 -16.40 -19.88
CA THR A 266 -2.41 -16.33 -20.37
C THR A 266 -3.40 -16.48 -19.22
N GLU A 267 -3.16 -17.42 -18.32
CA GLU A 267 -3.98 -17.63 -17.11
C GLU A 267 -3.94 -16.42 -16.20
N THR A 268 -2.77 -15.84 -15.94
CA THR A 268 -2.62 -14.61 -15.15
C THR A 268 -3.45 -13.45 -15.75
N LYS A 269 -3.38 -13.25 -17.06
CA LYS A 269 -4.19 -12.21 -17.74
C LYS A 269 -5.69 -12.46 -17.62
N LEU A 270 -6.13 -13.71 -17.73
CA LEU A 270 -7.55 -14.08 -17.58
C LEU A 270 -8.06 -13.85 -16.15
N ILE A 271 -7.27 -14.22 -15.14
CA ILE A 271 -7.60 -14.02 -13.74
C ILE A 271 -7.74 -12.52 -13.43
N TRP A 272 -6.77 -11.71 -13.86
CA TRP A 272 -6.84 -10.27 -13.65
C TRP A 272 -7.97 -9.62 -14.45
N LYS A 273 -8.27 -10.10 -15.66
CA LYS A 273 -9.45 -9.67 -16.40
C LYS A 273 -10.72 -9.94 -15.59
N LYS A 274 -10.88 -11.14 -15.05
CA LYS A 274 -12.03 -11.49 -14.20
C LYS A 274 -12.11 -10.62 -12.96
N ARG A 275 -10.98 -10.37 -12.28
CA ARG A 275 -10.92 -9.53 -11.07
C ARG A 275 -11.31 -8.08 -11.33
N ILE A 276 -10.91 -7.52 -12.46
CA ILE A 276 -11.01 -6.08 -12.72
C ILE A 276 -12.10 -5.76 -13.76
N LEU A 277 -12.13 -6.46 -14.91
CA LEU A 277 -12.95 -6.07 -16.03
C LEU A 277 -14.32 -6.77 -16.08
N ASP A 278 -14.41 -8.01 -15.57
CA ASP A 278 -15.63 -8.83 -15.69
C ASP A 278 -16.57 -8.67 -14.46
N ASN A 279 -16.38 -7.66 -13.62
CA ASN A 279 -17.25 -7.30 -12.50
C ASN A 279 -17.90 -5.92 -12.71
N ILE A 280 -18.22 -5.21 -11.64
CA ILE A 280 -18.87 -3.88 -11.71
C ILE A 280 -18.25 -3.00 -12.79
N GLN A 281 -19.11 -2.54 -13.72
CA GLN A 281 -18.73 -1.62 -14.79
C GLN A 281 -19.60 -0.36 -14.74
N ILE A 282 -18.96 0.77 -14.93
CA ILE A 282 -19.57 2.09 -14.91
C ILE A 282 -19.45 2.69 -16.31
N ARG A 283 -20.53 3.32 -16.75
CA ARG A 283 -20.55 4.06 -18.03
C ARG A 283 -21.20 5.41 -17.81
N THR A 284 -20.42 6.45 -17.91
CA THR A 284 -20.83 7.84 -17.75
C THR A 284 -20.43 8.68 -18.98
N PRO A 285 -20.87 9.94 -19.07
CA PRO A 285 -20.32 10.89 -20.05
C PRO A 285 -18.82 11.18 -19.87
N ASP A 286 -18.29 11.10 -18.64
CA ASP A 286 -16.86 11.30 -18.35
C ASP A 286 -16.05 10.01 -18.51
N LYS A 287 -15.31 9.92 -19.62
CA LYS A 287 -14.48 8.74 -19.94
C LYS A 287 -13.24 8.60 -19.06
N ASP A 288 -12.75 9.69 -18.50
CA ASP A 288 -11.63 9.66 -17.53
C ASP A 288 -12.09 9.04 -16.23
N PHE A 289 -13.29 9.39 -15.77
CA PHE A 289 -13.91 8.78 -14.61
C PHE A 289 -14.19 7.29 -14.84
N ASP A 290 -14.79 6.93 -15.99
CA ASP A 290 -15.04 5.53 -16.38
C ASP A 290 -13.73 4.71 -16.35
N LEU A 291 -12.63 5.24 -16.91
CA LEU A 291 -11.32 4.58 -16.95
C LEU A 291 -10.75 4.31 -15.54
N MET A 292 -10.80 5.33 -14.68
CA MET A 292 -10.33 5.20 -13.31
C MET A 292 -11.17 4.17 -12.53
N MET A 293 -12.50 4.31 -12.55
CA MET A 293 -13.40 3.48 -11.76
C MET A 293 -13.44 2.02 -12.25
N ASN A 294 -13.40 1.81 -13.56
CA ASN A 294 -13.50 0.46 -14.13
C ASN A 294 -12.22 -0.35 -14.05
N ILE A 295 -11.06 0.31 -14.01
CA ILE A 295 -9.76 -0.37 -14.11
C ILE A 295 -8.85 -0.02 -12.94
N TRP A 296 -8.37 1.23 -12.87
CA TRP A 296 -7.20 1.55 -12.08
C TRP A 296 -7.47 1.68 -10.59
N VAL A 297 -8.63 2.19 -10.18
CA VAL A 297 -9.05 2.19 -8.78
C VAL A 297 -9.18 0.76 -8.27
N LYS A 298 -9.83 -0.12 -9.02
CA LYS A 298 -9.96 -1.54 -8.65
C LYS A 298 -8.59 -2.24 -8.56
N TYR A 299 -7.69 -1.94 -9.50
CA TYR A 299 -6.33 -2.47 -9.46
C TYR A 299 -5.59 -2.02 -8.19
N GLN A 300 -5.65 -0.72 -7.85
CA GLN A 300 -5.05 -0.19 -6.62
C GLN A 300 -5.68 -0.81 -5.37
N LEU A 301 -6.99 -1.05 -5.35
CA LEU A 301 -7.68 -1.74 -4.26
C LEU A 301 -7.13 -3.16 -4.02
N TYR A 302 -6.95 -3.95 -5.09
CA TYR A 302 -6.32 -5.27 -4.97
C TYR A 302 -4.91 -5.16 -4.41
N ILE A 303 -4.09 -4.29 -4.97
CA ILE A 303 -2.70 -4.10 -4.53
C ILE A 303 -2.64 -3.69 -3.06
N CYS A 304 -3.45 -2.73 -2.63
CA CYS A 304 -3.50 -2.29 -1.22
C CYS A 304 -3.95 -3.42 -0.28
N ASN A 305 -4.86 -4.29 -0.69
CA ASN A 305 -5.27 -5.44 0.12
C ASN A 305 -4.17 -6.50 0.31
N PHE A 306 -3.27 -6.69 -0.66
CA PHE A 306 -2.19 -7.67 -0.56
C PHE A 306 -0.89 -7.07 -0.03
N TRP A 307 -0.54 -5.86 -0.46
CA TRP A 307 0.71 -5.20 -0.11
C TRP A 307 0.54 -4.09 0.92
N SER A 308 -0.71 -3.78 1.29
CA SER A 308 -1.03 -2.63 2.14
C SER A 308 -0.41 -1.35 1.57
N ARG A 309 0.41 -0.64 2.33
CA ARG A 309 1.05 0.62 1.94
C ARG A 309 2.46 0.44 1.36
N SER A 310 2.92 -0.80 1.21
CA SER A 310 4.28 -1.14 0.82
C SER A 310 4.69 -0.80 -0.61
N PRO A 311 3.80 -0.82 -1.64
CA PRO A 311 4.21 -0.52 -3.01
C PRO A 311 4.71 0.89 -3.22
N SER A 312 4.41 1.79 -2.30
CA SER A 312 4.81 3.19 -2.40
C SER A 312 6.30 3.35 -2.65
N PHE A 313 6.63 4.14 -3.65
CA PHE A 313 7.99 4.61 -3.90
C PHE A 313 8.60 5.28 -2.65
N TYR A 314 7.83 6.04 -1.90
CA TYR A 314 8.26 6.74 -0.69
C TYR A 314 8.38 5.83 0.53
N HIS A 315 7.69 4.70 0.57
CA HIS A 315 7.81 3.69 1.62
C HIS A 315 8.74 2.54 1.24
N GLU A 316 9.17 2.52 -0.02
CA GLU A 316 10.27 1.67 -0.45
C GLU A 316 10.03 0.20 -0.19
N GLY A 317 8.76 -0.21 -0.20
CA GLY A 317 8.34 -1.56 0.10
C GLY A 317 8.41 -1.94 1.58
N SER A 318 8.51 -0.99 2.50
CA SER A 318 8.66 -1.27 3.94
C SER A 318 7.41 -1.04 4.78
N GLY A 319 6.28 -0.69 4.17
CA GLY A 319 5.02 -0.51 4.87
C GLY A 319 4.49 -1.81 5.50
N GLY A 320 3.79 -1.68 6.63
CA GLY A 320 3.07 -2.79 7.28
C GLY A 320 1.57 -2.75 6.98
N ARG A 321 0.82 -3.68 7.57
CA ARG A 321 -0.64 -3.70 7.52
C ARG A 321 -1.19 -2.99 8.76
N GLY A 322 -1.61 -1.74 8.60
CA GLY A 322 -2.29 -1.00 9.66
C GLY A 322 -3.69 -1.54 9.92
N TYR A 323 -4.14 -1.47 11.16
CA TYR A 323 -5.48 -1.90 11.56
C TYR A 323 -6.57 -1.13 10.79
N ARG A 324 -6.60 0.20 10.92
CA ARG A 324 -7.60 1.05 10.24
C ARG A 324 -7.48 0.99 8.72
N ASP A 325 -6.25 0.89 8.20
CA ASP A 325 -6.00 0.78 6.77
C ASP A 325 -6.65 -0.46 6.19
N SER A 326 -6.49 -1.58 6.87
CA SER A 326 -7.04 -2.86 6.44
C SER A 326 -8.55 -2.93 6.54
N CYS A 327 -9.17 -2.25 7.52
CA CYS A 327 -10.62 -2.08 7.57
C CYS A 327 -11.13 -1.39 6.31
N GLN A 328 -10.56 -0.26 5.97
CA GLN A 328 -10.99 0.57 4.83
C GLN A 328 -10.66 -0.06 3.47
N ASP A 329 -9.49 -0.68 3.33
CA ASP A 329 -9.14 -1.41 2.10
C ASP A 329 -10.08 -2.60 1.86
N SER A 330 -10.48 -3.29 2.95
CA SER A 330 -11.44 -4.41 2.89
C SER A 330 -12.85 -3.94 2.55
N GLU A 331 -13.26 -2.78 3.03
CA GLU A 331 -14.54 -2.16 2.67
C GLU A 331 -14.53 -1.71 1.20
N GLY A 332 -13.43 -1.12 0.73
CA GLY A 332 -13.29 -0.66 -0.65
C GLY A 332 -13.36 -1.79 -1.69
N ILE A 333 -12.84 -2.99 -1.37
CA ILE A 333 -12.85 -4.13 -2.29
C ILE A 333 -14.10 -5.02 -2.15
N LEU A 334 -14.96 -4.77 -1.19
CA LEU A 334 -16.05 -5.63 -0.77
C LEU A 334 -16.96 -6.06 -1.93
N SER A 335 -17.45 -5.14 -2.74
CA SER A 335 -18.32 -5.44 -3.89
C SER A 335 -17.63 -6.19 -5.04
N ILE A 336 -16.31 -6.35 -4.96
CA ILE A 336 -15.48 -7.07 -5.95
C ILE A 336 -15.04 -8.43 -5.41
N ASN A 337 -14.79 -8.54 -4.10
CA ASN A 337 -14.28 -9.76 -3.46
C ASN A 337 -14.76 -9.87 -2.01
N GLN A 338 -15.98 -10.32 -1.84
CA GLN A 338 -16.65 -10.49 -0.55
C GLN A 338 -15.92 -11.48 0.37
N GLU A 339 -15.40 -12.57 -0.20
CA GLU A 339 -14.67 -13.60 0.55
C GLU A 339 -13.40 -13.05 1.19
N LEU A 340 -12.65 -12.23 0.46
CA LEU A 340 -11.46 -11.57 0.99
C LEU A 340 -11.83 -10.64 2.15
N THR A 341 -12.90 -9.87 2.01
CA THR A 341 -13.38 -8.97 3.07
C THR A 341 -13.78 -9.75 4.32
N ARG A 342 -14.51 -10.86 4.18
CA ARG A 342 -14.89 -11.72 5.32
C ARG A 342 -13.65 -12.25 6.07
N LYS A 343 -12.68 -12.78 5.34
CA LYS A 343 -11.40 -13.24 5.93
C LYS A 343 -10.67 -12.13 6.67
N ARG A 344 -10.68 -10.91 6.12
CA ARG A 344 -10.04 -9.74 6.74
C ARG A 344 -10.77 -9.29 7.99
N ILE A 345 -12.10 -9.26 8.00
CA ILE A 345 -12.90 -8.94 9.18
C ILE A 345 -12.51 -9.84 10.36
N LEU A 346 -12.50 -11.15 10.17
CA LEU A 346 -12.15 -12.10 11.24
C LEU A 346 -10.69 -11.95 11.68
N LYS A 347 -9.77 -11.73 10.72
CA LYS A 347 -8.36 -11.47 11.06
C LYS A 347 -8.18 -10.18 11.86
N ILE A 348 -8.84 -9.11 11.48
CA ILE A 348 -8.76 -7.82 12.18
C ILE A 348 -9.40 -7.92 13.57
N ALA A 349 -10.52 -8.63 13.69
CA ALA A 349 -11.14 -8.90 14.98
C ALA A 349 -10.19 -9.62 15.96
N SER A 350 -9.38 -10.56 15.47
CA SER A 350 -8.37 -11.26 16.30
C SER A 350 -7.25 -10.37 16.83
N LEU A 351 -7.18 -9.11 16.40
CA LEU A 351 -6.24 -8.10 16.91
C LEU A 351 -6.82 -7.27 18.07
N ILE A 352 -8.07 -7.53 18.43
CA ILE A 352 -8.78 -6.84 19.53
C ILE A 352 -8.55 -7.60 20.83
N ARG A 353 -8.27 -6.86 21.90
CA ARG A 353 -8.14 -7.39 23.27
C ARG A 353 -9.47 -7.40 23.99
N LYS A 354 -9.55 -8.18 25.05
CA LYS A 354 -10.77 -8.33 25.85
C LYS A 354 -11.26 -7.01 26.48
N ASP A 355 -10.36 -6.05 26.71
CA ASP A 355 -10.68 -4.71 27.18
C ASP A 355 -11.20 -3.75 26.11
N GLY A 356 -11.17 -4.14 24.85
CA GLY A 356 -11.60 -3.36 23.70
C GLY A 356 -10.50 -2.56 23.02
N THR A 357 -9.25 -2.66 23.46
CA THR A 357 -8.11 -2.06 22.74
C THR A 357 -7.69 -2.96 21.57
N SER A 358 -6.95 -2.40 20.60
CA SER A 358 -6.52 -3.11 19.41
C SER A 358 -5.02 -2.99 19.19
N ALA A 359 -4.39 -4.00 18.58
CA ALA A 359 -3.05 -3.83 18.04
C ALA A 359 -3.08 -2.81 16.89
N PRO A 360 -2.04 -1.97 16.73
CA PRO A 360 -2.00 -0.96 15.66
C PRO A 360 -1.96 -1.54 14.25
N GLY A 361 -1.49 -2.79 14.12
CA GLY A 361 -1.37 -3.48 12.84
C GLY A 361 -0.89 -4.91 13.00
N TRP A 362 -0.57 -5.56 11.89
CA TRP A 362 -0.02 -6.91 11.87
C TRP A 362 0.88 -7.18 10.66
N SER A 363 1.62 -8.28 10.74
CA SER A 363 2.28 -8.96 9.63
C SER A 363 1.75 -10.38 9.51
N ASP A 364 1.68 -10.91 8.29
CA ASP A 364 1.32 -12.32 8.07
C ASP A 364 2.41 -13.27 8.63
N THR A 365 3.64 -12.79 8.79
CA THR A 365 4.79 -13.56 9.27
C THR A 365 4.94 -13.48 10.80
N PHE A 366 4.85 -12.28 11.37
CA PHE A 366 5.15 -12.04 12.79
C PHE A 366 3.91 -11.84 13.68
N GLY A 367 2.72 -11.86 13.11
CA GLY A 367 1.49 -11.60 13.85
C GLY A 367 1.28 -10.12 14.17
N PRO A 368 0.74 -9.78 15.37
CA PRO A 368 0.49 -8.39 15.77
C PRO A 368 1.75 -7.53 15.73
N ALA A 369 1.64 -6.33 15.18
CA ALA A 369 2.76 -5.42 14.95
C ALA A 369 2.36 -3.96 15.18
N GLY A 370 3.36 -3.10 15.38
CA GLY A 370 3.19 -1.66 15.52
C GLY A 370 3.52 -1.16 16.92
N HIS A 371 3.80 0.14 17.02
CA HIS A 371 4.30 0.77 18.25
C HIS A 371 3.40 1.91 18.74
N ARG A 372 2.37 2.31 17.96
CA ARG A 372 1.55 3.48 18.26
C ARG A 372 0.12 3.05 18.49
N PRO A 373 -0.40 3.14 19.72
CA PRO A 373 -1.79 2.84 20.02
C PRO A 373 -2.66 4.04 19.64
N ASN A 374 -2.86 4.28 18.33
CA ASN A 374 -3.77 5.31 17.87
C ASN A 374 -5.18 5.02 18.39
N LYS A 375 -5.85 6.03 18.89
CA LYS A 375 -7.14 5.88 19.58
C LYS A 375 -8.32 5.69 18.63
N ASP A 376 -8.12 5.82 17.34
CA ASP A 376 -9.17 5.67 16.32
C ASP A 376 -9.36 4.23 15.82
N HIS A 377 -8.46 3.31 16.13
CA HIS A 377 -8.56 1.93 15.64
C HIS A 377 -9.92 1.31 15.93
N GLN A 378 -10.46 1.58 17.12
CA GLN A 378 -11.68 0.97 17.63
C GLN A 378 -12.95 1.30 16.82
N VAL A 379 -12.98 2.41 16.08
CA VAL A 379 -14.20 2.83 15.35
C VAL A 379 -14.29 2.24 13.94
N TRP A 380 -13.22 1.66 13.38
CA TRP A 380 -13.20 1.31 11.96
C TRP A 380 -13.84 -0.05 11.62
N LEU A 381 -13.60 -1.09 12.43
CA LEU A 381 -14.06 -2.44 12.11
C LEU A 381 -15.60 -2.52 12.02
N THR A 382 -16.31 -1.77 12.87
CA THR A 382 -17.79 -1.71 12.83
C THR A 382 -18.31 -1.22 11.49
N ASN A 383 -17.63 -0.21 10.88
CA ASN A 383 -18.01 0.28 9.54
C ASN A 383 -17.85 -0.82 8.50
N THR A 384 -16.72 -1.53 8.50
CA THR A 384 -16.44 -2.61 7.55
C THR A 384 -17.42 -3.78 7.71
N VAL A 385 -17.75 -4.17 8.93
CA VAL A 385 -18.73 -5.25 9.22
C VAL A 385 -20.14 -4.85 8.79
N SER A 386 -20.56 -3.62 9.10
CA SER A 386 -21.86 -3.11 8.65
C SER A 386 -21.95 -3.10 7.12
N ALA A 387 -20.90 -2.64 6.43
CA ALA A 387 -20.85 -2.65 4.98
C ALA A 387 -20.90 -4.09 4.43
N TYR A 388 -20.16 -5.03 5.04
CA TYR A 388 -20.16 -6.44 4.63
C TYR A 388 -21.55 -7.07 4.72
N ILE A 389 -22.27 -6.85 5.82
CA ILE A 389 -23.61 -7.40 6.00
C ILE A 389 -24.60 -6.76 5.03
N LYS A 390 -24.54 -5.44 4.79
CA LYS A 390 -25.35 -4.76 3.79
C LYS A 390 -25.11 -5.27 2.36
N GLU A 391 -23.88 -5.65 2.03
CA GLU A 391 -23.54 -6.20 0.71
C GLU A 391 -23.97 -7.65 0.53
N THR A 392 -23.83 -8.48 1.56
CA THR A 392 -23.96 -9.93 1.46
C THR A 392 -25.23 -10.52 2.06
N GLY A 393 -25.84 -9.80 3.00
CA GLY A 393 -26.91 -10.33 3.85
C GLY A 393 -26.43 -11.33 4.92
N ASP A 394 -25.11 -11.61 5.00
CA ASP A 394 -24.55 -12.60 5.93
C ASP A 394 -24.45 -12.06 7.35
N THR A 395 -25.55 -12.16 8.11
CA THR A 395 -25.59 -11.81 9.54
C THR A 395 -24.86 -12.84 10.41
N SER A 396 -24.63 -14.06 9.91
CA SER A 396 -23.99 -15.14 10.68
C SER A 396 -22.57 -14.80 11.10
N VAL A 397 -21.89 -13.91 10.37
CA VAL A 397 -20.55 -13.44 10.71
C VAL A 397 -20.49 -12.80 12.11
N LEU A 398 -21.57 -12.18 12.58
CA LEU A 398 -21.64 -11.57 13.92
C LEU A 398 -21.55 -12.59 15.06
N SER A 399 -21.93 -13.84 14.79
CA SER A 399 -21.91 -14.94 15.76
C SER A 399 -20.61 -15.76 15.68
N GLU A 400 -19.71 -15.47 14.74
CA GLU A 400 -18.40 -16.14 14.64
C GLU A 400 -17.57 -15.88 15.88
N TYR A 401 -17.04 -16.94 16.49
CA TYR A 401 -16.14 -16.83 17.62
C TYR A 401 -14.72 -16.51 17.14
N VAL A 402 -14.15 -15.49 17.72
CA VAL A 402 -12.81 -15.02 17.40
C VAL A 402 -12.00 -14.93 18.71
N PRO A 403 -10.77 -15.45 18.75
CA PRO A 403 -9.93 -15.29 19.93
C PRO A 403 -9.55 -13.83 20.15
N TYR A 404 -9.54 -13.40 21.40
CA TYR A 404 -8.95 -12.12 21.77
C TYR A 404 -7.43 -12.16 21.64
N LEU A 405 -6.83 -11.01 21.33
CA LEU A 405 -5.39 -10.89 21.24
C LEU A 405 -4.73 -11.16 22.61
N LYS A 406 -3.74 -12.06 22.65
CA LYS A 406 -3.09 -12.56 23.89
C LYS A 406 -1.81 -11.82 24.29
N ASP A 407 -1.49 -10.70 23.75
CA ASP A 407 -0.35 -9.94 24.27
C ASP A 407 -0.74 -9.15 25.53
N LYS A 408 0.17 -9.05 26.46
CA LYS A 408 -0.06 -8.38 27.74
C LYS A 408 0.17 -6.88 27.67
N TRP A 409 0.89 -6.40 26.64
CA TRP A 409 1.38 -5.04 26.66
C TRP A 409 1.65 -4.50 25.28
N ILE A 410 1.34 -3.24 25.04
CA ILE A 410 1.76 -2.48 23.88
C ILE A 410 2.45 -1.22 24.35
N ARG A 411 3.67 -1.01 23.87
CA ARG A 411 4.44 0.20 24.12
C ARG A 411 3.63 1.44 23.73
N GLY A 412 3.49 2.37 24.65
CA GLY A 412 2.72 3.59 24.47
C GLY A 412 1.36 3.61 25.15
N TRP A 413 0.81 2.46 25.58
CA TRP A 413 -0.39 2.45 26.43
C TRP A 413 -0.13 2.95 27.85
N GLU A 414 1.13 2.89 28.31
CA GLU A 414 1.58 3.45 29.58
C GLU A 414 1.38 4.97 29.67
N ILE A 415 1.17 5.64 28.56
CA ILE A 415 0.81 7.07 28.55
C ILE A 415 -0.67 7.29 28.88
N ASP A 416 -1.49 6.27 28.77
CA ASP A 416 -2.91 6.35 29.10
C ASP A 416 -3.09 6.02 30.59
N PRO A 417 -3.61 6.98 31.40
CA PRO A 417 -3.80 6.76 32.83
C PRO A 417 -4.73 5.59 33.19
N ASN A 418 -5.54 5.12 32.24
CA ASN A 418 -6.42 3.98 32.41
C ASN A 418 -5.73 2.62 32.23
N TYR A 419 -4.48 2.61 31.78
CA TYR A 419 -3.73 1.39 31.44
C TYR A 419 -2.37 1.30 32.13
N LYS A 420 -2.34 1.56 33.43
CA LYS A 420 -1.09 1.55 34.24
C LYS A 420 -0.37 0.20 34.18
N ASP A 421 -1.13 -0.89 34.14
CA ASP A 421 -0.61 -2.26 34.16
C ASP A 421 -0.63 -2.93 32.78
N GLY A 422 -1.05 -2.21 31.75
CA GLY A 422 -1.28 -2.72 30.41
C GLY A 422 -2.52 -3.61 30.29
N PRO A 423 -3.02 -3.82 29.07
CA PRO A 423 -4.19 -4.66 28.85
C PRO A 423 -3.88 -6.14 29.03
N THR A 424 -4.76 -6.85 29.73
CA THR A 424 -4.72 -8.30 29.88
C THR A 424 -5.79 -8.94 29.01
N THR A 425 -5.45 -10.02 28.30
CA THR A 425 -6.38 -10.69 27.40
C THR A 425 -6.32 -12.19 27.51
N ASP A 426 -7.48 -12.84 27.52
CA ASP A 426 -7.64 -14.28 27.43
C ASP A 426 -9.03 -14.66 26.92
N GLY A 427 -9.13 -15.84 26.29
CA GLY A 427 -10.40 -16.38 25.80
C GLY A 427 -10.77 -15.93 24.40
N GLU A 428 -12.04 -16.11 24.08
CA GLU A 428 -12.65 -15.76 22.81
C GLU A 428 -14.03 -15.10 23.02
N GLY A 429 -14.54 -14.46 22.00
CA GLY A 429 -15.89 -13.90 21.98
C GLY A 429 -16.44 -13.85 20.56
N THR A 430 -17.72 -13.57 20.42
CA THR A 430 -18.31 -13.37 19.11
C THR A 430 -17.76 -12.10 18.44
N LEU A 431 -17.83 -12.03 17.11
CA LEU A 431 -17.46 -10.80 16.39
C LEU A 431 -18.27 -9.60 16.93
N PHE A 432 -19.57 -9.79 17.20
CA PHE A 432 -20.39 -8.71 17.78
C PHE A 432 -19.83 -8.21 19.12
N GLU A 433 -19.42 -9.11 20.00
CA GLU A 433 -18.79 -8.72 21.29
C GLU A 433 -17.47 -7.97 21.10
N HIS A 434 -16.66 -8.33 20.10
CA HIS A 434 -15.45 -7.58 19.76
C HIS A 434 -15.77 -6.13 19.36
N LEU A 435 -16.77 -5.93 18.49
CA LEU A 435 -17.22 -4.60 18.08
C LEU A 435 -17.77 -3.79 19.27
N GLU A 436 -18.60 -4.42 20.09
CA GLU A 436 -19.17 -3.78 21.29
C GLU A 436 -18.08 -3.35 22.26
N ARG A 437 -17.07 -4.19 22.51
CA ARG A 437 -15.92 -3.86 23.38
C ARG A 437 -15.08 -2.72 22.82
N ASN A 438 -14.80 -2.72 21.53
CA ASN A 438 -14.08 -1.62 20.88
C ASN A 438 -14.78 -0.27 21.11
N LEU A 439 -16.08 -0.17 20.81
CA LEU A 439 -16.80 1.09 20.94
C LEU A 439 -17.02 1.49 22.40
N ASN A 440 -17.27 0.52 23.30
CA ASN A 440 -17.39 0.80 24.73
C ASN A 440 -16.08 1.30 25.32
N PHE A 441 -14.92 0.74 24.90
CA PHE A 441 -13.63 1.28 25.30
C PHE A 441 -13.51 2.77 24.95
N THR A 442 -13.75 3.14 23.69
CA THR A 442 -13.62 4.53 23.24
C THR A 442 -14.63 5.45 23.90
N PHE A 443 -15.88 4.97 24.12
CA PHE A 443 -16.93 5.74 24.79
C PHE A 443 -16.63 6.05 26.26
N ASN A 444 -15.96 5.12 26.95
CA ASN A 444 -15.61 5.26 28.37
C ASN A 444 -14.24 5.94 28.59
N ASN A 445 -13.34 5.92 27.60
CA ASN A 445 -12.03 6.53 27.66
C ASN A 445 -12.08 8.01 27.25
N VAL A 446 -12.58 8.85 28.15
CA VAL A 446 -12.92 10.26 27.90
C VAL A 446 -12.19 11.22 28.84
N GLY A 447 -12.01 12.45 28.38
CA GLY A 447 -11.47 13.56 29.17
C GLY A 447 -12.52 14.33 29.96
N GLU A 448 -12.14 15.51 30.47
CA GLU A 448 -12.98 16.35 31.32
C GLU A 448 -14.27 16.86 30.65
N ARG A 449 -14.24 17.01 29.31
CA ARG A 449 -15.40 17.42 28.49
C ARG A 449 -16.28 16.25 28.09
N GLY A 450 -15.88 15.02 28.48
CA GLY A 450 -16.56 13.79 28.11
C GLY A 450 -16.42 13.43 26.62
N LEU A 451 -15.39 13.93 25.96
CA LEU A 451 -15.02 13.54 24.61
C LEU A 451 -13.91 12.48 24.66
N PRO A 452 -13.81 11.58 23.68
CA PRO A 452 -12.76 10.57 23.63
C PRO A 452 -11.36 11.18 23.69
N LEU A 453 -10.50 10.58 24.51
CA LEU A 453 -9.09 10.95 24.61
C LEU A 453 -8.37 10.68 23.29
N ILE A 454 -7.57 11.66 22.84
CA ILE A 454 -6.74 11.51 21.65
C ILE A 454 -5.50 10.63 21.91
N GLY A 455 -5.01 10.58 23.16
CA GLY A 455 -3.83 9.80 23.51
C GLY A 455 -2.60 10.17 22.70
N HIS A 456 -1.94 9.16 22.12
CA HIS A 456 -0.79 9.35 21.26
C HIS A 456 -1.16 9.98 19.90
N ALA A 457 -2.30 9.60 19.31
CA ALA A 457 -2.89 10.19 18.12
C ALA A 457 -4.29 9.60 17.86
N ASP A 458 -5.06 10.25 17.01
CA ASP A 458 -6.23 9.69 16.35
C ASP A 458 -5.91 9.38 14.86
N TRP A 459 -6.85 9.63 13.93
CA TRP A 459 -6.63 9.47 12.49
C TRP A 459 -5.46 10.32 11.96
N ASN A 460 -5.25 11.50 12.53
CA ASN A 460 -4.08 12.31 12.24
C ASN A 460 -2.88 11.82 13.06
N ASP A 461 -2.08 10.95 12.48
CA ASP A 461 -0.89 10.35 13.11
C ASP A 461 0.10 11.38 13.65
N ALA A 462 0.09 12.57 13.09
CA ALA A 462 1.03 13.63 13.45
C ALA A 462 0.51 14.60 14.51
N ILE A 463 -0.76 14.47 14.96
CA ILE A 463 -1.23 15.16 16.19
C ILE A 463 -0.81 14.30 17.40
N ASP A 464 0.48 14.10 17.56
CA ASP A 464 1.04 13.09 18.47
C ASP A 464 1.56 13.65 19.79
N ALA A 465 1.26 14.91 20.10
CA ALA A 465 1.56 15.53 21.39
C ALA A 465 0.32 16.06 22.12
N ALA A 466 -0.83 16.09 21.44
CA ALA A 466 -2.01 16.75 22.01
C ALA A 466 -2.59 16.03 23.24
N GLY A 467 -2.40 14.70 23.36
CA GLY A 467 -2.95 13.88 24.43
C GLY A 467 -1.96 12.99 25.16
N ILE A 468 -0.66 13.23 25.05
CA ILE A 468 0.38 12.36 25.64
C ILE A 468 0.36 12.33 27.18
N LYS A 469 -0.29 13.31 27.83
CA LYS A 469 -0.49 13.34 29.29
C LYS A 469 -1.85 12.75 29.70
N GLY A 470 -2.60 12.15 28.77
CA GLY A 470 -3.87 11.49 29.03
C GLY A 470 -5.05 12.41 29.30
N LYS A 471 -5.03 13.68 28.84
CA LYS A 471 -6.12 14.67 29.03
C LYS A 471 -6.66 15.24 27.73
N GLY A 472 -5.86 15.24 26.66
CA GLY A 472 -6.26 15.80 25.37
C GLY A 472 -7.40 15.02 24.73
N GLU A 473 -8.36 15.74 24.12
CA GLU A 473 -9.62 15.19 23.60
C GLU A 473 -9.75 15.44 22.11
N SER A 474 -10.27 14.45 21.36
CA SER A 474 -10.51 14.50 19.93
C SER A 474 -11.98 14.69 19.59
N VAL A 475 -12.31 15.78 18.89
CA VAL A 475 -13.66 16.02 18.35
C VAL A 475 -13.92 15.08 17.18
N TRP A 476 -12.96 14.93 16.27
CA TRP A 476 -13.08 14.01 15.15
C TRP A 476 -13.35 12.56 15.59
N LEU A 477 -12.64 12.07 16.61
CA LEU A 477 -12.87 10.72 17.12
C LEU A 477 -14.26 10.56 17.75
N ALA A 478 -14.75 11.61 18.41
CA ALA A 478 -16.11 11.63 18.93
C ALA A 478 -17.16 11.51 17.82
N GLU A 479 -16.99 12.23 16.72
CA GLU A 479 -17.85 12.17 15.53
C GLU A 479 -17.82 10.77 14.89
N ALA A 480 -16.64 10.19 14.73
CA ALA A 480 -16.46 8.83 14.21
C ALA A 480 -17.12 7.77 15.11
N LEU A 481 -17.00 7.96 16.43
CA LEU A 481 -17.65 7.08 17.42
C LEU A 481 -19.17 7.17 17.34
N VAL A 482 -19.76 8.36 17.18
CA VAL A 482 -21.23 8.53 16.99
C VAL A 482 -21.69 7.71 15.77
N ARG A 483 -20.97 7.82 14.66
CA ARG A 483 -21.30 7.05 13.45
C ARG A 483 -21.24 5.54 13.71
N SER A 484 -20.15 5.05 14.33
CA SER A 484 -19.96 3.63 14.59
C SER A 484 -20.93 3.06 15.62
N LEU A 485 -21.32 3.84 16.65
CA LEU A 485 -22.37 3.48 17.61
C LEU A 485 -23.71 3.30 16.94
N LYS A 486 -24.10 4.22 16.03
CA LYS A 486 -25.34 4.10 15.23
C LYS A 486 -25.33 2.83 14.38
N MET A 487 -24.23 2.53 13.69
CA MET A 487 -24.09 1.32 12.90
C MET A 487 -24.17 0.05 13.74
N LEU A 488 -23.52 0.02 14.91
CA LEU A 488 -23.59 -1.14 15.79
C LEU A 488 -25.02 -1.31 16.39
N ALA A 489 -25.73 -0.22 16.63
CA ALA A 489 -27.14 -0.26 17.04
C ALA A 489 -28.02 -0.86 15.95
N GLU A 490 -27.82 -0.50 14.67
CA GLU A 490 -28.51 -1.11 13.52
C GLU A 490 -28.22 -2.62 13.45
N LEU A 491 -26.96 -3.04 13.65
CA LEU A 491 -26.59 -4.45 13.67
C LEU A 491 -27.21 -5.20 14.86
N ALA A 492 -27.27 -4.58 16.04
CA ALA A 492 -27.93 -5.16 17.21
C ALA A 492 -29.45 -5.36 16.98
N GLU A 493 -30.11 -4.40 16.36
CA GLU A 493 -31.54 -4.51 15.99
C GLU A 493 -31.74 -5.64 14.99
N LEU A 494 -30.89 -5.76 13.97
CA LEU A 494 -30.95 -6.78 12.93
C LEU A 494 -30.87 -8.22 13.50
N ILE A 495 -30.08 -8.43 14.56
CA ILE A 495 -29.96 -9.73 15.23
C ILE A 495 -30.89 -9.86 16.46
N GLY A 496 -31.87 -8.97 16.61
CA GLY A 496 -32.88 -9.03 17.66
C GLY A 496 -32.42 -8.61 19.05
N GLN A 497 -31.24 -8.03 19.22
CA GLN A 497 -30.73 -7.55 20.51
C GLN A 497 -31.23 -6.13 20.84
N LYS A 498 -32.54 -5.96 20.94
CA LYS A 498 -33.24 -4.67 21.06
C LYS A 498 -32.74 -3.80 22.21
N GLN A 499 -32.46 -4.41 23.39
CA GLN A 499 -31.96 -3.64 24.55
C GLN A 499 -30.57 -3.04 24.25
N LYS A 500 -29.65 -3.82 23.64
CA LYS A 500 -28.35 -3.32 23.24
C LYS A 500 -28.45 -2.24 22.16
N ALA A 501 -29.35 -2.42 21.18
CA ALA A 501 -29.61 -1.41 20.16
C ALA A 501 -30.05 -0.08 20.78
N ALA A 502 -30.96 -0.11 21.76
CA ALA A 502 -31.40 1.07 22.49
C ALA A 502 -30.26 1.74 23.28
N ASP A 503 -29.44 0.96 23.98
CA ASP A 503 -28.30 1.46 24.77
C ASP A 503 -27.25 2.13 23.86
N LEU A 504 -26.91 1.51 22.74
CA LEU A 504 -25.96 2.05 21.75
C LEU A 504 -26.50 3.33 21.10
N SER A 505 -27.79 3.37 20.76
CA SER A 505 -28.45 4.55 20.22
C SER A 505 -28.46 5.72 21.21
N ASN A 506 -28.70 5.43 22.50
CA ASN A 506 -28.64 6.44 23.56
C ASN A 506 -27.22 6.99 23.75
N LYS A 507 -26.19 6.14 23.72
CA LYS A 507 -24.79 6.56 23.74
C LYS A 507 -24.46 7.49 22.57
N ALA A 508 -24.88 7.11 21.35
CA ALA A 508 -24.67 7.92 20.15
C ALA A 508 -25.36 9.29 20.27
N LYS A 509 -26.60 9.31 20.75
CA LYS A 509 -27.37 10.55 20.95
C LYS A 509 -26.70 11.46 21.98
N THR A 510 -26.38 10.95 23.16
CA THR A 510 -25.73 11.72 24.24
C THR A 510 -24.41 12.32 23.77
N LEU A 511 -23.58 11.56 23.04
CA LEU A 511 -22.31 12.06 22.52
C LEU A 511 -22.52 13.10 21.43
N ALA A 512 -23.51 12.93 20.54
CA ALA A 512 -23.85 13.89 19.49
C ALA A 512 -24.31 15.25 20.08
N GLU A 513 -25.15 15.21 21.12
CA GLU A 513 -25.60 16.41 21.84
C GLU A 513 -24.41 17.14 22.46
N ARG A 514 -23.49 16.41 23.11
CA ARG A 514 -22.27 16.97 23.72
C ARG A 514 -21.35 17.60 22.67
N ILE A 515 -21.11 16.95 21.53
CA ILE A 515 -20.32 17.52 20.43
C ILE A 515 -20.95 18.83 19.94
N ASN A 516 -22.27 18.85 19.76
CA ASN A 516 -23.00 20.04 19.30
C ASN A 516 -22.95 21.20 20.26
N GLU A 517 -22.94 20.94 21.57
CA GLU A 517 -22.86 21.94 22.62
C GLU A 517 -21.44 22.53 22.78
N ILE A 518 -20.43 21.65 22.88
CA ILE A 518 -19.06 22.05 23.27
C ILE A 518 -18.19 22.40 22.08
N CYS A 519 -18.37 21.69 20.93
CA CYS A 519 -17.40 21.71 19.83
C CYS A 519 -17.79 22.66 18.69
N TRP A 520 -19.03 23.16 18.64
CA TRP A 520 -19.45 24.10 17.60
C TRP A 520 -18.84 25.50 17.85
N ASP A 521 -18.13 26.05 16.85
CA ASP A 521 -17.40 27.32 16.95
C ASP A 521 -18.08 28.47 16.17
N GLY A 522 -19.38 28.34 15.94
CA GLY A 522 -20.21 29.35 15.25
C GLY A 522 -20.26 29.21 13.72
N ALA A 523 -19.22 28.69 13.09
CA ALA A 523 -19.15 28.49 11.65
C ALA A 523 -18.68 27.08 11.25
N TRP A 524 -17.97 26.37 12.13
CA TRP A 524 -17.45 24.99 11.93
C TRP A 524 -17.24 24.32 13.29
N TYR A 525 -16.93 23.00 13.29
CA TYR A 525 -16.55 22.26 14.50
C TYR A 525 -15.05 22.39 14.77
N LYS A 526 -14.69 22.58 16.02
CA LYS A 526 -13.31 22.52 16.52
C LYS A 526 -12.71 21.16 16.21
N ARG A 527 -11.37 21.06 16.15
CA ARG A 527 -10.69 19.77 15.90
C ARG A 527 -10.43 19.00 17.20
N GLY A 528 -10.11 19.69 18.28
CA GLY A 528 -9.83 19.05 19.57
C GLY A 528 -9.31 20.02 20.63
N PHE A 529 -8.91 19.41 21.76
CA PHE A 529 -8.34 20.10 22.92
C PHE A 529 -7.07 19.36 23.33
N SER A 530 -5.97 20.10 23.57
CA SER A 530 -4.72 19.50 24.04
C SER A 530 -4.76 19.23 25.55
N ASP A 531 -3.73 18.55 26.08
CA ASP A 531 -3.61 18.15 27.48
C ASP A 531 -3.76 19.31 28.50
N ASP A 532 -3.44 20.53 28.12
CA ASP A 532 -3.61 21.73 28.95
C ASP A 532 -4.94 22.47 28.71
N GLY A 533 -5.84 21.86 27.92
CA GLY A 533 -7.14 22.44 27.57
C GLY A 533 -7.11 23.45 26.43
N THR A 534 -5.95 23.73 25.81
CA THR A 534 -5.86 24.62 24.65
C THR A 534 -6.63 24.02 23.46
N VAL A 535 -7.57 24.81 22.90
CA VAL A 535 -8.33 24.41 21.71
C VAL A 535 -7.52 24.56 20.44
N TYR A 536 -7.68 23.61 19.51
CA TYR A 536 -7.17 23.71 18.16
C TYR A 536 -8.26 23.40 17.12
N GLY A 537 -8.09 23.91 15.91
CA GLY A 537 -9.13 23.85 14.88
C GLY A 537 -10.26 24.86 15.11
N SER A 538 -10.02 25.95 15.82
CA SER A 538 -10.99 27.00 16.18
C SER A 538 -10.70 28.31 15.46
N LYS A 539 -11.73 29.12 15.28
CA LYS A 539 -11.62 30.48 14.68
C LYS A 539 -10.65 31.41 15.40
N ILE A 540 -10.34 31.13 16.68
CA ILE A 540 -9.37 31.91 17.45
C ILE A 540 -7.92 31.54 17.15
N ASN A 541 -7.68 30.40 16.53
CA ASN A 541 -6.34 29.97 16.18
C ASN A 541 -5.84 30.72 14.94
N PRO A 542 -4.63 31.31 14.95
CA PRO A 542 -4.07 31.97 13.78
C PRO A 542 -3.69 30.96 12.69
N GLU A 543 -3.21 29.76 13.09
CA GLU A 543 -2.84 28.63 12.24
C GLU A 543 -3.68 27.40 12.61
N GLY A 544 -3.89 26.47 11.69
CA GLY A 544 -4.75 25.30 11.92
C GLY A 544 -6.18 25.70 12.32
N LYS A 545 -6.69 26.77 11.73
CA LYS A 545 -7.97 27.40 12.12
C LYS A 545 -9.18 26.51 11.87
N ILE A 546 -9.22 25.87 10.71
CA ILE A 546 -10.30 24.96 10.30
C ILE A 546 -9.69 23.65 9.79
N HIS A 547 -10.10 22.54 10.37
CA HIS A 547 -9.72 21.19 9.94
C HIS A 547 -10.88 20.53 9.20
N MET A 548 -10.61 20.02 8.00
CA MET A 548 -11.60 19.38 7.12
C MET A 548 -12.21 18.13 7.75
N ASN A 549 -11.41 17.31 8.44
CA ASN A 549 -11.89 16.06 9.03
C ASN A 549 -13.02 16.24 10.02
N ALA A 550 -12.95 17.22 10.92
CA ALA A 550 -14.02 17.50 11.85
C ALA A 550 -15.31 18.00 11.15
N GLN A 551 -15.20 18.60 9.97
CA GLN A 551 -16.37 19.03 9.20
C GLN A 551 -17.01 17.88 8.44
N SER A 552 -16.20 17.10 7.73
CA SER A 552 -16.70 15.96 6.96
C SER A 552 -17.33 14.89 7.86
N TRP A 553 -16.70 14.58 8.99
CA TRP A 553 -17.20 13.53 9.90
C TRP A 553 -18.38 13.97 10.74
N ALA A 554 -18.52 15.27 11.05
CA ALA A 554 -19.76 15.80 11.61
C ALA A 554 -20.95 15.53 10.68
N ILE A 555 -20.78 15.73 9.36
CA ILE A 555 -21.82 15.42 8.36
C ILE A 555 -22.02 13.90 8.25
N LEU A 556 -20.95 13.13 8.13
CA LEU A 556 -21.00 11.67 8.02
C LEU A 556 -21.65 10.97 9.22
N SER A 557 -21.51 11.53 10.42
CA SER A 557 -22.13 11.03 11.65
C SER A 557 -23.60 11.45 11.80
N GLY A 558 -24.06 12.40 10.96
CA GLY A 558 -25.43 12.91 10.98
C GLY A 558 -25.79 13.71 12.23
N ILE A 559 -24.81 14.47 12.76
CA ILE A 559 -25.04 15.36 13.93
C ILE A 559 -25.33 16.80 13.52
N VAL A 560 -25.18 17.11 12.23
CA VAL A 560 -25.26 18.46 11.69
C VAL A 560 -26.70 18.81 11.28
N ASP A 561 -27.24 19.90 11.78
CA ASP A 561 -28.48 20.49 11.29
C ASP A 561 -28.30 21.29 9.99
N LYS A 562 -29.40 21.65 9.32
CA LYS A 562 -29.37 22.36 8.02
C LYS A 562 -28.64 23.70 8.06
N GLU A 563 -28.73 24.44 9.14
CA GLU A 563 -28.11 25.78 9.27
C GLU A 563 -26.59 25.65 9.50
N ARG A 564 -26.16 24.72 10.33
CA ARG A 564 -24.74 24.39 10.51
C ARG A 564 -24.14 23.87 9.23
N LEU A 565 -24.85 22.98 8.49
CA LEU A 565 -24.40 22.44 7.21
C LEU A 565 -24.05 23.55 6.20
N LYS A 566 -24.94 24.53 6.01
CA LYS A 566 -24.67 25.69 5.15
C LYS A 566 -23.42 26.47 5.57
N LYS A 567 -23.24 26.68 6.88
CA LYS A 567 -22.06 27.38 7.41
C LYS A 567 -20.77 26.59 7.21
N ILE A 568 -20.81 25.27 7.41
CA ILE A 568 -19.67 24.37 7.15
C ILE A 568 -19.27 24.43 5.68
N ILE A 569 -20.21 24.24 4.74
CA ILE A 569 -19.94 24.27 3.30
C ILE A 569 -19.30 25.62 2.91
N LYS A 570 -19.89 26.73 3.37
CA LYS A 570 -19.33 28.08 3.11
C LYS A 570 -17.91 28.26 3.67
N SER A 571 -17.62 27.65 4.82
CA SER A 571 -16.31 27.74 5.45
C SER A 571 -15.28 26.88 4.72
N VAL A 572 -15.67 25.69 4.27
CA VAL A 572 -14.83 24.82 3.45
C VAL A 572 -14.51 25.48 2.10
N ASP A 573 -15.50 26.02 1.40
CA ASP A 573 -15.30 26.78 0.15
C ASP A 573 -14.31 27.94 0.34
N LYS A 574 -14.39 28.63 1.47
CA LYS A 574 -13.58 29.83 1.73
C LYS A 574 -12.13 29.53 2.10
N TYR A 575 -11.88 28.46 2.89
CA TYR A 575 -10.58 28.25 3.54
C TYR A 575 -9.86 27.01 3.06
N ILE A 576 -10.59 25.99 2.58
CA ILE A 576 -10.10 24.63 2.34
C ILE A 576 -10.01 24.30 0.85
N ASP A 577 -11.03 24.73 0.03
CA ASP A 577 -11.06 24.37 -1.40
C ASP A 577 -10.03 25.17 -2.20
N GLY A 578 -9.26 24.48 -3.01
CA GLY A 578 -8.23 25.04 -3.88
C GLY A 578 -8.22 24.40 -5.28
N PRO A 579 -7.39 24.86 -6.20
CA PRO A 579 -7.33 24.37 -7.58
C PRO A 579 -6.96 22.87 -7.67
N HIS A 580 -6.11 22.35 -6.76
CA HIS A 580 -5.67 20.95 -6.75
C HIS A 580 -6.48 20.07 -5.75
N GLY A 581 -7.52 20.61 -5.12
CA GLY A 581 -8.40 19.87 -4.20
C GLY A 581 -8.54 20.52 -2.83
N LEU A 582 -9.07 19.73 -1.89
CA LEU A 582 -9.40 20.17 -0.54
C LEU A 582 -8.19 19.97 0.40
N ALA A 583 -7.65 21.05 0.95
CA ALA A 583 -6.58 20.97 1.94
C ALA A 583 -7.07 20.31 3.24
N LEU A 584 -6.21 19.60 3.94
CA LEU A 584 -6.56 18.90 5.19
C LEU A 584 -7.00 19.90 6.27
N PHE A 585 -6.38 21.05 6.31
CA PHE A 585 -6.76 22.18 7.16
C PHE A 585 -6.12 23.48 6.63
N ALA A 586 -6.51 24.60 7.19
CA ALA A 586 -5.97 25.92 6.84
C ALA A 586 -5.99 26.87 8.04
N PRO A 587 -5.02 27.84 8.10
CA PRO A 587 -3.72 27.85 7.42
C PRO A 587 -2.76 26.78 7.97
N ALA A 588 -1.68 26.46 7.23
CA ALA A 588 -0.62 25.56 7.71
C ALA A 588 0.08 26.12 8.97
N TYR A 589 0.68 25.22 9.73
CA TYR A 589 1.57 25.59 10.83
C TYR A 589 2.93 25.99 10.27
N SER A 590 3.38 27.19 10.55
CA SER A 590 4.68 27.72 10.14
C SER A 590 5.77 27.56 11.20
N LYS A 591 5.40 27.15 12.40
CA LYS A 591 6.29 26.99 13.55
C LYS A 591 5.96 25.75 14.35
N TRP A 592 6.99 25.18 14.96
CA TRP A 592 6.85 24.10 15.92
C TRP A 592 5.84 24.44 17.03
N ASN A 593 4.85 23.60 17.17
CA ASN A 593 3.87 23.65 18.25
C ASN A 593 3.98 22.39 19.12
N PRO A 594 4.63 22.49 20.30
CA PRO A 594 4.85 21.32 21.17
C PRO A 594 3.56 20.74 21.76
N LYS A 595 2.43 21.46 21.69
CA LYS A 595 1.14 20.98 22.14
C LYS A 595 0.43 20.09 21.11
N LEU A 596 0.86 20.11 19.85
CA LEU A 596 0.24 19.33 18.79
C LEU A 596 1.17 18.25 18.24
N GLY A 597 2.50 18.48 18.25
CA GLY A 597 3.48 17.51 17.79
C GLY A 597 3.87 17.66 16.33
N ARG A 598 4.20 16.51 15.69
CA ARG A 598 4.81 16.47 14.36
C ARG A 598 4.02 17.15 13.26
N ILE A 599 2.70 17.29 13.40
CA ILE A 599 1.88 18.00 12.40
C ILE A 599 2.39 19.40 12.11
N SER A 600 2.99 20.06 13.11
CA SER A 600 3.56 21.40 13.01
C SER A 600 5.05 21.42 12.65
N MET A 601 5.67 20.25 12.44
CA MET A 601 7.08 20.13 12.04
C MET A 601 7.27 19.89 10.54
N PHE A 602 6.25 19.37 9.87
CA PHE A 602 6.30 19.24 8.42
C PHE A 602 6.31 20.62 7.77
N SER A 603 7.03 20.76 6.65
CA SER A 603 6.96 21.97 5.85
C SER A 603 5.52 22.28 5.45
N GLU A 604 5.17 23.56 5.34
CA GLU A 604 3.82 24.00 4.99
C GLU A 604 3.38 23.34 3.67
N GLY A 605 2.20 22.81 3.65
CA GLY A 605 1.62 22.13 2.50
C GLY A 605 2.11 20.69 2.28
N THR A 606 2.91 20.13 3.19
CA THR A 606 3.38 18.73 3.05
C THR A 606 2.78 17.81 4.11
N LYS A 607 2.64 16.52 3.77
CA LYS A 607 2.09 15.50 4.68
C LYS A 607 0.78 15.98 5.32
N GLU A 608 0.67 15.89 6.65
CA GLU A 608 -0.52 16.36 7.36
C GLU A 608 -0.53 17.88 7.62
N ASN A 609 0.53 18.63 7.29
CA ASN A 609 0.56 20.08 7.51
C ASN A 609 -0.09 20.87 6.36
N ALA A 610 -1.41 20.82 6.29
CA ALA A 610 -2.24 21.53 5.29
C ALA A 610 -1.99 21.09 3.82
N ALA A 611 -1.50 19.88 3.58
CA ALA A 611 -1.53 19.29 2.26
C ALA A 611 -2.98 19.02 1.81
N VAL A 612 -3.18 18.84 0.50
CA VAL A 612 -4.40 18.23 -0.03
C VAL A 612 -4.32 16.72 0.24
N PHE A 613 -4.80 16.31 1.40
CA PHE A 613 -4.72 14.92 1.84
C PHE A 613 -5.85 14.13 1.17
N CYS A 614 -5.50 13.37 0.11
CA CYS A 614 -6.47 12.78 -0.82
C CYS A 614 -7.51 11.89 -0.14
N HIS A 615 -7.08 11.08 0.85
CA HIS A 615 -7.96 10.23 1.63
C HIS A 615 -9.02 11.04 2.41
N ALA A 616 -8.59 12.09 3.13
CA ALA A 616 -9.49 12.98 3.87
C ALA A 616 -10.42 13.77 2.94
N ALA A 617 -9.91 14.16 1.76
CA ALA A 617 -10.74 14.83 0.76
C ALA A 617 -11.90 13.93 0.28
N MET A 618 -11.70 12.61 0.20
CA MET A 618 -12.80 11.69 -0.12
C MET A 618 -13.87 11.64 0.97
N PHE A 619 -13.53 11.80 2.26
CA PHE A 619 -14.53 11.96 3.32
C PHE A 619 -15.44 13.16 3.06
N MET A 620 -14.85 14.28 2.66
CA MET A 620 -15.62 15.49 2.37
C MET A 620 -16.46 15.34 1.08
N ILE A 621 -15.97 14.60 0.08
CA ILE A 621 -16.72 14.30 -1.15
C ILE A 621 -17.98 13.48 -0.81
N VAL A 622 -17.86 12.46 0.05
CA VAL A 622 -19.03 11.71 0.54
C VAL A 622 -19.97 12.63 1.35
N ALA A 623 -19.41 13.48 2.21
CA ALA A 623 -20.21 14.45 2.96
C ALA A 623 -20.97 15.44 2.06
N TYR A 624 -20.35 15.89 0.96
CA TYR A 624 -21.04 16.69 -0.06
C TYR A 624 -22.21 15.93 -0.71
N CYS A 625 -22.03 14.67 -1.02
CA CYS A 625 -23.12 13.84 -1.55
C CYS A 625 -24.27 13.70 -0.53
N MET A 626 -23.96 13.46 0.74
CA MET A 626 -24.97 13.43 1.82
C MET A 626 -25.71 14.78 1.98
N ALA A 627 -25.06 15.88 1.65
CA ALA A 627 -25.63 17.22 1.66
C ALA A 627 -26.40 17.58 0.38
N GLY A 628 -26.44 16.72 -0.63
CA GLY A 628 -27.05 17.00 -1.94
C GLY A 628 -26.23 17.91 -2.85
N GLU A 629 -24.92 18.10 -2.56
CA GLU A 629 -24.00 19.02 -3.25
C GLU A 629 -23.21 18.30 -4.37
N GLY A 630 -23.93 17.66 -5.33
CA GLY A 630 -23.33 16.81 -6.38
C GLY A 630 -22.28 17.51 -7.23
N ASN A 631 -22.47 18.78 -7.58
CA ASN A 631 -21.50 19.57 -8.34
C ASN A 631 -20.18 19.73 -7.57
N ARG A 632 -20.23 20.00 -6.25
CA ARG A 632 -19.04 20.11 -5.40
C ARG A 632 -18.34 18.77 -5.23
N ALA A 633 -19.11 17.72 -4.98
CA ALA A 633 -18.59 16.37 -4.82
C ALA A 633 -17.79 15.94 -6.06
N TYR A 634 -18.40 16.01 -7.24
CA TYR A 634 -17.77 15.59 -8.48
C TYR A 634 -16.57 16.47 -8.88
N LYS A 635 -16.70 17.81 -8.76
CA LYS A 635 -15.59 18.73 -9.01
C LYS A 635 -14.38 18.44 -8.12
N SER A 636 -14.61 18.22 -6.82
CA SER A 636 -13.53 17.88 -5.87
C SER A 636 -12.92 16.53 -6.19
N MET A 637 -13.72 15.52 -6.54
CA MET A 637 -13.24 14.20 -6.93
C MET A 637 -12.36 14.28 -8.18
N ARG A 638 -12.79 15.03 -9.20
CA ARG A 638 -12.04 15.18 -10.45
C ARG A 638 -10.67 15.85 -10.26
N LYS A 639 -10.55 16.82 -9.33
CA LYS A 639 -9.27 17.46 -8.98
C LYS A 639 -8.22 16.46 -8.47
N LEU A 640 -8.64 15.36 -7.88
CA LEU A 640 -7.76 14.34 -7.30
C LEU A 640 -7.46 13.19 -8.26
N MET A 641 -8.16 13.06 -9.39
CA MET A 641 -7.98 11.95 -10.33
C MET A 641 -6.60 12.01 -11.00
N PRO A 642 -5.79 10.93 -10.92
CA PRO A 642 -4.43 10.92 -11.44
C PRO A 642 -4.33 11.14 -12.97
N ASN A 643 -5.35 10.72 -13.72
CA ASN A 643 -5.36 10.74 -15.18
C ASN A 643 -5.85 12.06 -15.80
N VAL A 644 -6.15 13.07 -14.99
CA VAL A 644 -6.61 14.39 -15.46
C VAL A 644 -5.82 15.55 -14.84
N GLN A 645 -4.67 15.25 -14.28
CA GLN A 645 -3.82 16.30 -13.71
C GLN A 645 -3.30 17.23 -14.82
N PRO A 646 -3.32 18.55 -14.59
CA PRO A 646 -2.97 19.53 -15.62
C PRO A 646 -1.48 19.51 -16.01
N ASP A 647 -0.63 19.11 -15.06
CA ASP A 647 0.83 19.05 -15.22
C ASP A 647 1.38 17.75 -14.63
N TYR A 648 1.68 16.79 -15.51
CA TYR A 648 2.23 15.50 -15.11
C TYR A 648 3.69 15.58 -14.63
N ASP A 649 4.46 16.55 -15.11
CA ASP A 649 5.84 16.75 -14.66
C ASP A 649 5.89 17.28 -13.23
N LEU A 650 4.90 18.06 -12.83
CA LEU A 650 4.69 18.47 -11.44
C LEU A 650 4.08 17.35 -10.62
N TYR A 651 3.05 16.68 -11.15
CA TYR A 651 2.32 15.63 -10.40
C TYR A 651 3.22 14.43 -10.01
N LYS A 652 4.12 13.99 -10.89
CA LYS A 652 5.21 13.02 -10.64
C LYS A 652 4.81 11.68 -9.99
N THR A 653 3.61 11.20 -10.17
CA THR A 653 3.22 9.88 -9.63
C THR A 653 3.30 8.80 -10.70
N GLU A 654 3.23 7.54 -10.27
CA GLU A 654 3.03 6.42 -11.19
C GLU A 654 1.69 6.59 -11.93
N PRO A 655 1.62 6.23 -13.23
CA PRO A 655 0.40 6.40 -14.01
C PRO A 655 -0.82 5.75 -13.34
N TYR A 656 -1.90 6.54 -13.24
CA TYR A 656 -3.20 6.13 -12.70
C TYR A 656 -3.22 5.75 -11.20
N VAL A 657 -2.18 6.07 -10.43
CA VAL A 657 -2.10 5.75 -9.00
C VAL A 657 -2.48 6.96 -8.16
N TYR A 658 -3.38 6.76 -7.21
CA TYR A 658 -3.71 7.79 -6.22
C TYR A 658 -2.58 7.95 -5.19
N SER A 659 -2.27 9.20 -4.89
CA SER A 659 -1.34 9.59 -3.83
C SER A 659 -2.02 9.66 -2.48
N GLU A 660 -1.25 9.62 -1.41
CA GLU A 660 -1.71 9.96 -0.07
C GLU A 660 -2.11 11.44 -0.01
N TYR A 661 -1.24 12.31 -0.54
CA TYR A 661 -1.52 13.74 -0.63
C TYR A 661 -0.94 14.38 -1.88
N LEU A 662 -1.51 15.52 -2.26
CA LEU A 662 -0.87 16.50 -3.12
C LEU A 662 -0.33 17.62 -2.23
N VAL A 663 0.83 18.16 -2.58
CA VAL A 663 1.40 19.29 -1.87
C VAL A 663 0.40 20.44 -1.85
N GLY A 664 0.20 21.06 -0.69
CA GLY A 664 -0.85 22.03 -0.43
C GLY A 664 -0.52 23.46 -0.84
N PRO A 665 -1.49 24.39 -0.72
CA PRO A 665 -1.42 25.75 -1.28
C PRO A 665 -0.36 26.65 -0.66
N GLN A 666 0.11 26.35 0.55
CA GLN A 666 1.09 27.19 1.24
C GLN A 666 2.55 26.78 0.97
N HIS A 667 2.77 25.71 0.20
CA HIS A 667 4.12 25.36 -0.23
C HIS A 667 4.59 26.32 -1.34
N PRO A 668 5.82 26.86 -1.25
CA PRO A 668 6.22 27.97 -2.09
C PRO A 668 6.38 27.64 -3.59
N TYR A 669 6.61 26.35 -3.98
CA TYR A 669 6.89 25.97 -5.36
C TYR A 669 6.43 24.58 -5.78
N LEU A 670 5.87 23.74 -4.90
CA LEU A 670 5.46 22.36 -5.24
C LEU A 670 3.93 22.15 -5.17
N TYR A 671 3.13 23.21 -5.10
CA TYR A 671 1.69 23.07 -4.98
C TYR A 671 1.11 22.21 -6.13
N GLY A 672 0.52 21.07 -5.79
CA GLY A 672 -0.03 20.09 -6.72
C GLY A 672 0.87 18.88 -7.01
N GLU A 673 2.12 18.84 -6.49
CA GLU A 673 2.98 17.64 -6.57
C GLU A 673 2.37 16.50 -5.75
N GLY A 674 2.22 15.32 -6.37
CA GLY A 674 1.76 14.11 -5.68
C GLY A 674 2.87 13.43 -4.89
N ALA A 675 2.54 12.93 -3.72
CA ALA A 675 3.50 12.28 -2.83
C ALA A 675 2.89 11.08 -2.11
N PHE A 676 3.74 10.12 -1.71
CA PHE A 676 3.37 8.90 -1.01
C PHE A 676 2.30 8.10 -1.77
N THR A 677 2.60 7.78 -3.02
CA THR A 677 1.76 6.96 -3.89
C THR A 677 1.53 5.57 -3.30
N TRP A 678 0.38 4.95 -3.56
CA TRP A 678 -0.07 3.66 -2.99
C TRP A 678 -0.34 3.68 -1.47
N LEU A 679 0.33 4.53 -0.72
CA LEU A 679 0.25 4.61 0.74
C LEU A 679 -1.00 5.35 1.17
N THR A 680 -2.18 4.87 0.83
CA THR A 680 -3.40 5.66 1.04
C THR A 680 -4.67 4.82 1.04
N GLY A 681 -5.64 5.20 1.86
CA GLY A 681 -7.03 4.77 1.78
C GLY A 681 -7.82 5.45 0.66
N THR A 682 -7.18 6.34 -0.13
CA THR A 682 -7.85 7.12 -1.17
C THR A 682 -8.55 6.23 -2.19
N ALA A 683 -7.91 5.15 -2.67
CA ALA A 683 -8.52 4.29 -3.68
C ALA A 683 -9.81 3.62 -3.19
N GLY A 684 -9.84 3.13 -1.93
CA GLY A 684 -11.02 2.55 -1.31
C GLY A 684 -12.16 3.54 -1.23
N TRP A 685 -11.87 4.70 -0.66
CA TRP A 685 -12.86 5.75 -0.53
C TRP A 685 -13.27 6.37 -1.86
N THR A 686 -12.38 6.44 -2.87
CA THR A 686 -12.75 6.86 -4.24
C THR A 686 -13.75 5.91 -4.86
N PHE A 687 -13.54 4.59 -4.71
CA PHE A 687 -14.46 3.60 -5.26
C PHE A 687 -15.84 3.72 -4.60
N LEU A 688 -15.89 3.81 -3.26
CA LEU A 688 -17.12 4.02 -2.52
C LEU A 688 -17.81 5.35 -2.87
N ALA A 689 -17.06 6.45 -2.86
CA ALA A 689 -17.59 7.77 -3.21
C ALA A 689 -18.18 7.79 -4.63
N GLY A 690 -17.47 7.20 -5.59
CA GLY A 690 -17.94 7.15 -6.98
C GLY A 690 -19.16 6.25 -7.19
N THR A 691 -19.13 5.02 -6.67
CA THR A 691 -20.21 4.05 -6.89
C THR A 691 -21.41 4.30 -6.01
N GLU A 692 -21.22 4.45 -4.71
CA GLU A 692 -22.32 4.51 -3.76
C GLU A 692 -22.89 5.92 -3.57
N TRP A 693 -22.07 6.95 -3.71
CA TRP A 693 -22.49 8.30 -3.36
C TRP A 693 -22.73 9.19 -4.58
N VAL A 694 -21.78 9.27 -5.52
CA VAL A 694 -21.99 10.06 -6.74
C VAL A 694 -23.01 9.37 -7.65
N LEU A 695 -22.77 8.10 -8.00
CA LEU A 695 -23.69 7.33 -8.85
C LEU A 695 -24.89 6.80 -8.07
N GLY A 696 -24.82 6.72 -6.75
CA GLY A 696 -25.91 6.41 -5.85
C GLY A 696 -26.32 4.95 -5.80
N ALA A 697 -25.50 4.00 -6.26
CA ALA A 697 -25.75 2.57 -6.14
C ALA A 697 -25.23 2.07 -4.78
N ARG A 698 -26.07 2.18 -3.74
CA ARG A 698 -25.67 1.90 -2.36
C ARG A 698 -26.15 0.54 -1.89
N ARG A 699 -25.33 -0.16 -1.15
CA ARG A 699 -25.70 -1.33 -0.37
C ARG A 699 -26.56 -0.93 0.83
N ASP A 700 -27.61 -1.71 1.12
CA ASP A 700 -28.45 -1.52 2.29
C ASP A 700 -28.90 -2.88 2.84
N PHE A 701 -29.43 -2.94 4.08
CA PHE A 701 -29.92 -4.19 4.68
C PHE A 701 -31.11 -4.79 3.89
N GLU A 702 -31.88 -3.95 3.22
CA GLU A 702 -33.00 -4.37 2.38
C GLU A 702 -32.61 -4.65 0.91
N GLY A 703 -31.33 -4.50 0.56
CA GLY A 703 -30.79 -4.73 -0.78
C GLY A 703 -30.13 -3.51 -1.41
N LEU A 704 -30.39 -3.24 -2.69
CA LEU A 704 -29.80 -2.13 -3.42
C LEU A 704 -30.65 -0.87 -3.30
N ARG A 705 -30.08 0.19 -2.74
CA ARG A 705 -30.66 1.54 -2.73
C ARG A 705 -30.09 2.36 -3.88
N VAL A 706 -30.93 3.00 -4.65
CA VAL A 706 -30.53 3.91 -5.74
C VAL A 706 -30.86 5.35 -5.34
N ASP A 707 -29.83 6.16 -5.13
CA ASP A 707 -29.97 7.54 -4.65
C ASP A 707 -28.78 8.39 -5.19
N PRO A 708 -28.79 8.74 -6.49
CA PRO A 708 -27.67 9.43 -7.15
C PRO A 708 -27.54 10.88 -6.72
N CYS A 709 -26.27 11.33 -6.58
CA CYS A 709 -25.90 12.72 -6.35
C CYS A 709 -24.96 13.17 -7.46
N ILE A 710 -25.41 13.06 -8.70
CA ILE A 710 -24.66 13.42 -9.91
C ILE A 710 -24.61 14.95 -10.10
N PRO A 711 -23.58 15.48 -10.78
CA PRO A 711 -23.55 16.88 -11.17
C PRO A 711 -24.66 17.21 -12.18
N SER A 712 -25.16 18.45 -12.09
CA SER A 712 -26.19 18.99 -13.00
C SER A 712 -25.59 19.36 -14.37
#